data_8cc638af4f9552b2726a57165a5d352c
#
_entry.id   8cc638af4f9552b2726a57165a5d352c
#
_cell.length_a   1.000
_cell.length_b   1.000
_cell.length_c   1.000
_cell.angle_alpha   90.00
_cell.angle_beta   90.00
_cell.angle_gamma   90.00
#
_symmetry.space_group_name_H-M   'P 1'
#
loop_
_entity.id
_entity.type
_entity.pdbx_description
1 polymer ?
#
loop_
_entity_poly.entity_id
_entity_poly.type
_entity_poly.pdbx_seq_one_letter_code
_entity_poly.pdbx_strand_id
1 'polypeptide(L)'
;MKPHLLSLCIASSLLLVGCGEDNDNNVAPPIVVVPDPVPETSAPIIAFDDDNKLDANIRWTTFGVPHITADNLESLAFGSGYAYAKDHACLLMDQIIKVRGERSKYYGPDKVPGSGDSTHLISDFGYKALGVNEYAQANYDQLEENSRAHFEGFVQGFNKYVTDTGVDNLAPECASAPWVTSLTAQDMLAYSMATVQLASSANFLELAFLANPGDANEYLPMPTSEQPSAVSSMVGNINQRAKQFKLEKKFDHLGSNGWGLGKDMMANGKGGLLANPHFPHEGNLRFWQSHLTIPNAMNVMGGSLQGMPGVINIGFNEHIAWTHTFSTARHFLIYQLALNENDRMGYSVEGDNYEITSKTINVEVTVAPGTTITLSKPFYYSHHGLMIETPAANGLGWNDSQAFTIKDANEFNMDVVAQWSAINQATSLEEMKASFAKYDGVSFNNTMASDKEGNVFFVDDSTVLKLGDTANMAIRLQPELVALRESTGFDLVPGNLKLFEPQGVVPFEQAPQLSRTDYVQNSNDSYWVTNLEQPLVGFAAQYGDVHQPLSLRTRMGLKLIKEGGGEDSKFDLAELENALVGNRIYLGELVFDDLVAQCKARGATPVTLTNGASIDLTAACAVLEDWNGAMNLDTQGAALIREFAHLFNGDEYLYDNFDVTNPANTPNTLLADGSALTALAHAVLNLQSNGVALNSTLGELQFVEKTLAGGIASGEQLPWSGPMSVEGGFNVYRFDRSSSRSFSTVIPYIDHQTLDDAITGKPLASNLTASGYPVNYGSSWMFVMNFTDDGPVAKGLLTMSQSSDSSSEHFDDQSRFYSNTPVLRPILFKDADINLNLINEMDLSMSKE
;
A
#
# COMPACT_ATOMS: atom_id res chain seq x y z
N MET A 1 -3.34 -0.14 35.63
CA MET A 1 -2.04 -0.55 36.17
C MET A 1 -1.09 0.63 36.03
N LYS A 2 -0.34 0.94 37.06
CA LYS A 2 0.40 2.21 37.15
C LYS A 2 1.59 2.24 36.16
N PRO A 3 1.83 3.33 35.42
CA PRO A 3 2.98 3.46 34.54
C PRO A 3 4.18 4.03 35.28
N HIS A 4 4.89 3.19 35.99
CA HIS A 4 6.17 3.58 36.60
C HIS A 4 7.05 2.34 36.67
N LEU A 5 7.82 2.04 35.60
CA LEU A 5 8.94 1.05 35.76
C LEU A 5 9.61 0.68 34.43
N LEU A 6 9.78 1.63 33.50
CA LEU A 6 10.53 1.29 32.28
C LEU A 6 11.97 1.86 32.28
N SER A 7 12.35 2.68 33.27
CA SER A 7 13.61 3.44 33.17
C SER A 7 14.85 2.81 33.81
N LEU A 8 14.77 1.62 34.43
CA LEU A 8 15.92 1.18 35.25
C LEU A 8 16.42 -0.26 35.03
N CYS A 9 15.81 -1.09 34.20
CA CYS A 9 16.20 -2.51 34.14
C CYS A 9 16.97 -2.96 32.89
N ILE A 10 17.15 -2.13 31.86
CA ILE A 10 17.78 -2.54 30.59
C ILE A 10 19.33 -2.58 30.69
N ALA A 11 19.93 -1.86 31.63
CA ALA A 11 21.40 -1.80 31.75
C ALA A 11 22.05 -3.02 32.46
N SER A 12 21.28 -3.90 33.09
CA SER A 12 21.85 -4.96 33.96
C SER A 12 21.74 -6.38 33.38
N SER A 13 21.02 -6.63 32.29
CA SER A 13 20.81 -7.98 31.78
C SER A 13 21.69 -8.42 30.60
N LEU A 14 22.56 -7.54 30.11
CA LEU A 14 23.44 -7.81 28.95
C LEU A 14 24.76 -8.52 29.30
N LEU A 15 25.00 -8.96 30.52
CA LEU A 15 26.31 -9.48 30.93
C LEU A 15 26.33 -10.91 31.45
N LEU A 16 25.37 -11.79 31.20
CA LEU A 16 25.44 -13.19 31.56
C LEU A 16 24.83 -14.12 30.50
N VAL A 17 25.58 -14.37 29.42
CA VAL A 17 25.51 -15.65 28.72
C VAL A 17 26.86 -16.29 28.82
N GLY A 18 27.07 -16.98 29.95
CA GLY A 18 28.18 -17.91 30.14
C GLY A 18 27.77 -19.30 29.64
N CYS A 19 28.71 -19.95 29.02
CA CYS A 19 28.67 -21.31 28.49
C CYS A 19 27.95 -22.33 29.39
N GLY A 20 27.03 -23.07 28.82
CA GLY A 20 26.45 -24.29 29.31
C GLY A 20 26.31 -25.26 28.16
N GLU A 21 27.02 -26.41 28.29
CA GLU A 21 27.18 -27.44 27.27
C GLU A 21 25.92 -28.28 27.04
N ASP A 22 25.86 -28.81 25.82
CA ASP A 22 25.20 -30.02 25.34
C ASP A 22 23.69 -30.09 25.19
N ASN A 23 23.24 -29.95 23.93
CA ASN A 23 22.48 -31.05 23.31
C ASN A 23 22.50 -30.93 21.78
N ASP A 24 22.91 -31.99 21.15
CA ASP A 24 22.98 -32.21 19.72
C ASP A 24 21.61 -32.08 19.03
N ASN A 25 21.40 -31.00 18.32
CA ASN A 25 20.60 -31.00 17.11
C ASN A 25 21.39 -30.27 16.03
N ASN A 26 22.08 -31.08 15.22
CA ASN A 26 22.78 -30.63 14.02
C ASN A 26 21.81 -30.11 12.98
N VAL A 27 21.37 -28.88 13.15
CA VAL A 27 20.84 -28.05 12.03
C VAL A 27 22.06 -27.30 11.49
N ALA A 28 22.53 -27.70 10.31
CA ALA A 28 23.56 -26.96 9.63
C ALA A 28 23.17 -25.46 9.55
N PRO A 29 24.09 -24.53 9.79
CA PRO A 29 23.80 -23.12 9.61
C PRO A 29 23.35 -22.90 8.17
N PRO A 30 22.34 -22.03 7.94
CA PRO A 30 21.90 -21.72 6.59
C PRO A 30 23.11 -21.26 5.77
N ILE A 31 23.27 -21.87 4.58
CA ILE A 31 24.26 -21.42 3.62
C ILE A 31 23.81 -20.02 3.20
N VAL A 32 24.48 -18.99 3.71
CA VAL A 32 24.38 -17.65 3.16
C VAL A 32 25.00 -17.75 1.77
N VAL A 33 24.17 -17.89 0.75
CA VAL A 33 24.60 -17.76 -0.63
C VAL A 33 24.89 -16.26 -0.80
N VAL A 34 26.17 -15.90 -0.70
CA VAL A 34 26.64 -14.57 -1.10
C VAL A 34 26.47 -14.54 -2.61
N PRO A 35 25.59 -13.68 -3.15
CA PRO A 35 25.47 -13.55 -4.61
C PRO A 35 26.81 -13.14 -5.19
N ASP A 36 27.12 -13.63 -6.38
CA ASP A 36 28.24 -13.11 -7.16
C ASP A 36 28.05 -11.59 -7.38
N PRO A 37 29.11 -10.79 -7.31
CA PRO A 37 29.00 -9.35 -7.54
C PRO A 37 28.37 -9.09 -8.91
N VAL A 38 27.24 -8.34 -8.90
CA VAL A 38 26.52 -7.96 -10.11
C VAL A 38 27.43 -7.11 -11.00
N PRO A 39 27.58 -7.41 -12.31
CA PRO A 39 28.35 -6.57 -13.21
C PRO A 39 27.75 -5.17 -13.28
N GLU A 40 28.56 -4.13 -13.20
CA GLU A 40 28.14 -2.77 -13.52
C GLU A 40 27.77 -2.70 -15.02
N THR A 41 26.50 -2.85 -15.33
CA THR A 41 25.97 -2.57 -16.68
C THR A 41 25.33 -1.20 -16.65
N SER A 42 25.96 -0.23 -17.28
CA SER A 42 25.33 1.07 -17.51
C SER A 42 24.23 0.92 -18.57
N ALA A 43 22.97 1.21 -18.18
CA ALA A 43 21.89 1.35 -19.14
C ALA A 43 22.23 2.45 -20.17
N PRO A 44 21.88 2.28 -21.46
CA PRO A 44 22.12 3.35 -22.44
C PRO A 44 21.38 4.61 -22.02
N ILE A 45 22.10 5.73 -21.99
CA ILE A 45 21.54 7.04 -21.67
C ILE A 45 20.75 7.54 -22.88
N ILE A 46 19.41 7.61 -22.74
CA ILE A 46 18.49 8.13 -23.75
C ILE A 46 17.73 9.28 -23.08
N ALA A 47 18.42 10.34 -22.70
CA ALA A 47 17.85 11.37 -21.85
C ALA A 47 17.15 12.49 -22.65
N PHE A 48 17.92 13.24 -23.39
CA PHE A 48 17.47 14.50 -23.98
C PHE A 48 17.63 14.51 -25.50
N ASP A 49 16.80 15.33 -26.15
CA ASP A 49 16.86 15.58 -27.56
C ASP A 49 17.78 16.78 -27.87
N ASP A 50 18.56 16.68 -28.96
CA ASP A 50 19.47 17.73 -29.43
C ASP A 50 18.78 18.78 -30.30
N ASP A 51 17.52 18.54 -30.77
CA ASP A 51 16.82 19.42 -31.70
C ASP A 51 16.02 20.55 -31.05
N ASN A 52 16.10 20.66 -29.74
CA ASN A 52 15.42 21.66 -28.93
C ASN A 52 13.88 21.63 -29.03
N LYS A 53 13.32 20.44 -29.24
CA LYS A 53 11.89 20.17 -29.26
C LYS A 53 11.53 19.00 -28.36
N LEU A 54 10.27 18.91 -28.04
CA LEU A 54 9.63 17.75 -27.42
C LEU A 54 8.59 17.22 -28.40
N ASP A 55 8.79 16.01 -28.87
CA ASP A 55 7.94 15.37 -29.87
C ASP A 55 7.52 13.96 -29.40
N ALA A 56 6.21 13.68 -29.36
CA ALA A 56 5.67 12.38 -29.01
C ALA A 56 4.45 12.05 -29.88
N ASN A 57 4.32 10.79 -30.30
CA ASN A 57 3.08 10.28 -30.87
C ASN A 57 2.29 9.54 -29.78
N ILE A 58 1.03 9.83 -29.62
CA ILE A 58 0.12 9.21 -28.64
C ILE A 58 -1.02 8.56 -29.40
N ARG A 59 -1.15 7.24 -29.26
CA ARG A 59 -2.26 6.46 -29.81
C ARG A 59 -3.13 5.95 -28.65
N TRP A 60 -4.41 6.31 -28.64
CA TRP A 60 -5.37 5.79 -27.65
C TRP A 60 -6.14 4.60 -28.23
N THR A 61 -6.21 3.52 -27.49
CA THR A 61 -6.97 2.33 -27.85
C THR A 61 -8.21 2.16 -26.98
N THR A 62 -8.98 1.10 -27.21
CA THR A 62 -10.14 0.74 -26.37
C THR A 62 -9.83 0.85 -24.89
N PHE A 63 -10.81 1.32 -24.09
CA PHE A 63 -10.66 1.67 -22.68
C PHE A 63 -9.75 2.87 -22.37
N GLY A 64 -9.42 3.68 -23.37
CA GLY A 64 -8.64 4.91 -23.17
C GLY A 64 -7.15 4.70 -22.91
N VAL A 65 -6.60 3.52 -23.15
CA VAL A 65 -5.20 3.22 -22.86
C VAL A 65 -4.27 3.97 -23.83
N PRO A 66 -3.37 4.84 -23.35
CA PRO A 66 -2.41 5.52 -24.22
C PRO A 66 -1.18 4.66 -24.51
N HIS A 67 -0.81 4.62 -25.78
CA HIS A 67 0.43 4.07 -26.31
C HIS A 67 1.28 5.23 -26.80
N ILE A 68 2.38 5.53 -26.11
CA ILE A 68 3.19 6.74 -26.28
C ILE A 68 4.53 6.32 -26.89
N THR A 69 4.88 6.94 -28.01
CA THR A 69 6.14 6.70 -28.71
C THR A 69 6.91 8.01 -28.86
N ALA A 70 8.20 7.98 -28.50
CA ALA A 70 9.12 9.11 -28.66
C ALA A 70 10.55 8.62 -28.88
N ASP A 71 11.48 9.49 -29.26
CA ASP A 71 12.84 9.13 -29.57
C ASP A 71 13.80 9.18 -28.35
N ASN A 72 13.37 9.80 -27.25
CA ASN A 72 14.17 9.96 -26.01
C ASN A 72 13.28 10.02 -24.76
N LEU A 73 13.88 9.93 -23.56
CA LEU A 73 13.14 9.91 -22.30
C LEU A 73 12.34 11.19 -22.02
N GLU A 74 12.89 12.35 -22.32
CA GLU A 74 12.22 13.62 -22.07
C GLU A 74 10.97 13.77 -22.94
N SER A 75 11.07 13.49 -24.23
CA SER A 75 9.94 13.51 -25.17
C SER A 75 8.90 12.42 -24.84
N LEU A 76 9.35 11.24 -24.40
CA LEU A 76 8.46 10.18 -23.93
C LEU A 76 7.68 10.62 -22.68
N ALA A 77 8.36 11.20 -21.68
CA ALA A 77 7.74 11.74 -20.48
C ALA A 77 6.80 12.92 -20.81
N PHE A 78 7.12 13.73 -21.80
CA PHE A 78 6.26 14.81 -22.31
C PHE A 78 4.93 14.23 -22.84
N GLY A 79 4.99 13.23 -23.71
CA GLY A 79 3.79 12.52 -24.17
C GLY A 79 3.00 11.89 -23.03
N SER A 80 3.70 11.28 -22.07
CA SER A 80 3.10 10.67 -20.87
C SER A 80 2.41 11.72 -20.00
N GLY A 81 3.04 12.87 -19.74
CA GLY A 81 2.46 13.97 -18.95
C GLY A 81 1.19 14.53 -19.56
N TYR A 82 1.15 14.68 -20.89
CA TYR A 82 -0.05 15.14 -21.62
C TYR A 82 -1.20 14.12 -21.54
N ALA A 83 -0.92 12.85 -21.81
CA ALA A 83 -1.92 11.78 -21.74
C ALA A 83 -2.43 11.57 -20.31
N TYR A 84 -1.53 11.62 -19.32
CA TYR A 84 -1.87 11.54 -17.90
C TYR A 84 -2.78 12.71 -17.47
N ALA A 85 -2.45 13.93 -17.86
CA ALA A 85 -3.24 15.11 -17.50
C ALA A 85 -4.66 15.05 -18.05
N LYS A 86 -4.87 14.45 -19.24
CA LYS A 86 -6.19 14.21 -19.80
C LYS A 86 -7.09 13.38 -18.87
N ASP A 87 -6.50 12.40 -18.17
CA ASP A 87 -7.24 11.49 -17.29
C ASP A 87 -7.28 11.96 -15.83
N HIS A 88 -6.24 12.69 -15.34
CA HIS A 88 -6.00 12.88 -13.92
C HIS A 88 -5.48 14.27 -13.50
N ALA A 89 -5.66 15.32 -14.31
CA ALA A 89 -5.12 16.65 -13.99
C ALA A 89 -5.56 17.14 -12.61
N CYS A 90 -6.87 17.04 -12.30
CA CYS A 90 -7.42 17.49 -11.02
C CYS A 90 -6.82 16.72 -9.83
N LEU A 91 -6.67 15.42 -9.98
CA LEU A 91 -6.16 14.55 -8.92
C LEU A 91 -4.71 14.88 -8.60
N LEU A 92 -3.84 15.01 -9.61
CA LEU A 92 -2.44 15.33 -9.38
C LEU A 92 -2.28 16.71 -8.74
N MET A 93 -2.97 17.73 -9.27
CA MET A 93 -2.88 19.09 -8.72
C MET A 93 -3.32 19.16 -7.26
N ASP A 94 -4.37 18.42 -6.84
CA ASP A 94 -4.74 18.32 -5.43
C ASP A 94 -3.62 17.71 -4.58
N GLN A 95 -2.94 16.69 -5.10
CA GLN A 95 -1.79 16.08 -4.38
C GLN A 95 -0.58 17.02 -4.33
N ILE A 96 -0.35 17.81 -5.36
CA ILE A 96 0.72 18.81 -5.36
C ILE A 96 0.47 19.88 -4.30
N ILE A 97 -0.75 20.45 -4.22
CA ILE A 97 -1.05 21.43 -3.16
C ILE A 97 -0.99 20.82 -1.76
N LYS A 98 -1.31 19.52 -1.61
CA LYS A 98 -1.09 18.79 -0.33
C LYS A 98 0.39 18.80 0.06
N VAL A 99 1.27 18.37 -0.85
CA VAL A 99 2.71 18.27 -0.57
C VAL A 99 3.36 19.65 -0.41
N ARG A 100 2.86 20.69 -1.11
CA ARG A 100 3.24 22.10 -0.89
C ARG A 100 2.78 22.64 0.47
N GLY A 101 1.86 21.95 1.16
CA GLY A 101 1.23 22.43 2.41
C GLY A 101 0.35 23.64 2.16
N GLU A 102 -0.53 23.59 1.17
CA GLU A 102 -1.38 24.69 0.71
C GLU A 102 -2.89 24.34 0.70
N ARG A 103 -3.31 23.14 1.14
CA ARG A 103 -4.71 22.77 1.15
C ARG A 103 -5.57 23.73 1.99
N SER A 104 -5.10 24.14 3.17
CA SER A 104 -5.81 25.07 4.04
C SER A 104 -6.02 26.45 3.41
N LYS A 105 -5.13 26.85 2.51
CA LYS A 105 -5.23 28.09 1.75
C LYS A 105 -6.44 28.08 0.80
N TYR A 106 -6.71 26.95 0.16
CA TYR A 106 -7.76 26.83 -0.86
C TYR A 106 -9.07 26.27 -0.31
N TYR A 107 -9.02 25.32 0.61
CA TYR A 107 -10.19 24.59 1.10
C TYR A 107 -10.60 24.94 2.54
N GLY A 108 -9.79 25.73 3.24
CA GLY A 108 -9.93 25.98 4.67
C GLY A 108 -9.32 24.89 5.55
N PRO A 109 -9.32 25.08 6.88
CA PRO A 109 -8.46 24.30 7.80
C PRO A 109 -9.04 22.94 8.20
N ASP A 110 -10.36 22.79 8.18
CA ASP A 110 -11.07 21.69 8.88
C ASP A 110 -11.51 20.54 7.97
N LYS A 111 -11.51 20.73 6.67
CA LYS A 111 -11.88 19.65 5.75
C LYS A 111 -10.84 18.54 5.77
N VAL A 112 -11.34 17.33 5.79
CA VAL A 112 -10.56 16.10 5.58
C VAL A 112 -11.11 15.39 4.36
N PRO A 113 -10.25 14.74 3.55
CA PRO A 113 -10.71 13.98 2.38
C PRO A 113 -11.57 12.76 2.76
N GLY A 114 -11.46 12.29 4.01
CA GLY A 114 -12.20 11.15 4.52
C GLY A 114 -11.99 10.94 6.02
N SER A 115 -12.62 9.89 6.59
CA SER A 115 -12.45 9.57 8.00
C SER A 115 -11.07 9.00 8.27
N GLY A 116 -10.39 9.47 9.31
CA GLY A 116 -9.07 8.99 9.73
C GLY A 116 -7.90 9.69 9.06
N ASP A 117 -8.13 10.63 8.16
CA ASP A 117 -7.09 11.51 7.64
C ASP A 117 -6.94 12.78 8.49
N SER A 118 -5.76 13.38 8.44
CA SER A 118 -5.50 14.66 9.12
C SER A 118 -6.31 15.79 8.48
N THR A 119 -6.72 16.78 9.27
CA THR A 119 -7.30 18.01 8.73
C THR A 119 -6.33 18.66 7.74
N HIS A 120 -6.84 19.48 6.82
CA HIS A 120 -5.98 20.18 5.86
C HIS A 120 -4.87 20.97 6.57
N LEU A 121 -5.18 21.59 7.72
CA LEU A 121 -4.21 22.38 8.46
C LEU A 121 -3.09 21.50 9.06
N ILE A 122 -3.42 20.38 9.68
CA ILE A 122 -2.42 19.46 10.23
C ILE A 122 -1.56 18.85 9.11
N SER A 123 -2.20 18.47 7.99
CA SER A 123 -1.52 17.98 6.81
C SER A 123 -0.52 19.02 6.26
N ASP A 124 -0.96 20.28 6.10
CA ASP A 124 -0.11 21.35 5.58
C ASP A 124 1.10 21.64 6.48
N PHE A 125 0.89 21.71 7.80
CA PHE A 125 1.99 21.81 8.75
C PHE A 125 2.92 20.61 8.68
N GLY A 126 2.38 19.42 8.61
CA GLY A 126 3.13 18.16 8.58
C GLY A 126 4.02 18.05 7.33
N TYR A 127 3.51 18.28 6.14
CA TYR A 127 4.32 18.22 4.91
C TYR A 127 5.41 19.30 4.88
N LYS A 128 5.13 20.49 5.38
CA LYS A 128 6.16 21.53 5.53
C LYS A 128 7.20 21.17 6.60
N ALA A 129 6.79 20.45 7.66
CA ALA A 129 7.73 19.97 8.67
C ALA A 129 8.61 18.83 8.15
N LEU A 130 8.08 17.92 7.30
CA LEU A 130 8.91 16.92 6.60
C LEU A 130 9.94 17.56 5.67
N GLY A 131 9.69 18.77 5.16
CA GLY A 131 10.66 19.55 4.39
C GLY A 131 10.91 19.05 2.97
N VAL A 132 10.07 18.17 2.42
CA VAL A 132 10.29 17.54 1.09
C VAL A 132 10.36 18.57 -0.04
N ASN A 133 9.54 19.62 -0.01
CA ASN A 133 9.59 20.69 -1.02
C ASN A 133 10.88 21.51 -0.95
N GLU A 134 11.30 21.90 0.26
CA GLU A 134 12.55 22.67 0.46
C GLU A 134 13.76 21.83 -0.01
N TYR A 135 13.74 20.53 0.33
CA TYR A 135 14.81 19.63 -0.07
C TYR A 135 14.83 19.40 -1.59
N ALA A 136 13.68 19.18 -2.22
CA ALA A 136 13.56 19.00 -3.66
C ALA A 136 14.09 20.24 -4.42
N GLN A 137 13.72 21.45 -3.99
CA GLN A 137 14.22 22.68 -4.61
C GLN A 137 15.75 22.85 -4.46
N ALA A 138 16.30 22.50 -3.30
CA ALA A 138 17.72 22.67 -3.02
C ALA A 138 18.61 21.61 -3.69
N ASN A 139 18.07 20.42 -4.01
CA ASN A 139 18.86 19.28 -4.45
C ASN A 139 18.48 18.75 -5.85
N TYR A 140 17.53 19.38 -6.55
CA TYR A 140 17.07 18.95 -7.88
C TYR A 140 18.22 18.74 -8.88
N ASP A 141 19.19 19.64 -8.87
CA ASP A 141 20.35 19.59 -9.77
C ASP A 141 21.31 18.42 -9.50
N GLN A 142 21.13 17.70 -8.38
CA GLN A 142 21.90 16.49 -8.06
C GLN A 142 21.32 15.22 -8.70
N LEU A 143 20.12 15.30 -9.26
CA LEU A 143 19.50 14.17 -9.95
C LEU A 143 20.32 13.77 -11.19
N GLU A 144 20.35 12.47 -11.46
CA GLU A 144 20.87 11.93 -12.71
C GLU A 144 20.08 12.50 -13.92
N GLU A 145 20.73 12.57 -15.07
CA GLU A 145 20.19 13.14 -16.29
C GLU A 145 18.88 12.48 -16.73
N ASN A 146 18.81 11.14 -16.66
CA ASN A 146 17.59 10.39 -16.96
C ASN A 146 16.41 10.77 -16.05
N SER A 147 16.66 10.93 -14.76
CA SER A 147 15.60 11.34 -13.82
C SER A 147 15.11 12.75 -14.11
N ARG A 148 16.02 13.67 -14.42
CA ARG A 148 15.62 15.04 -14.81
C ARG A 148 14.80 15.03 -16.09
N ALA A 149 15.19 14.25 -17.10
CA ALA A 149 14.44 14.11 -18.35
C ALA A 149 13.00 13.65 -18.11
N HIS A 150 12.80 12.66 -17.23
CA HIS A 150 11.47 12.21 -16.84
C HIS A 150 10.65 13.35 -16.17
N PHE A 151 11.22 14.06 -15.20
CA PHE A 151 10.49 15.12 -14.50
C PHE A 151 10.20 16.30 -15.41
N GLU A 152 11.19 16.78 -16.17
CA GLU A 152 11.07 17.95 -17.05
C GLU A 152 10.07 17.68 -18.17
N GLY A 153 10.20 16.56 -18.86
CA GLY A 153 9.28 16.18 -19.93
C GLY A 153 7.83 16.05 -19.44
N PHE A 154 7.62 15.28 -18.35
CA PHE A 154 6.28 15.07 -17.80
C PHE A 154 5.57 16.40 -17.44
N VAL A 155 6.28 17.28 -16.78
CA VAL A 155 5.76 18.59 -16.39
C VAL A 155 5.39 19.44 -17.61
N GLN A 156 6.23 19.43 -18.64
CA GLN A 156 5.92 20.15 -19.90
C GLN A 156 4.65 19.59 -20.55
N GLY A 157 4.49 18.27 -20.61
CA GLY A 157 3.30 17.62 -21.17
C GLY A 157 2.04 17.95 -20.37
N PHE A 158 2.12 17.83 -19.05
CA PHE A 158 1.01 18.16 -18.14
C PHE A 158 0.56 19.61 -18.29
N ASN A 159 1.49 20.57 -18.21
CA ASN A 159 1.19 21.99 -18.34
C ASN A 159 0.66 22.35 -19.73
N LYS A 160 1.15 21.69 -20.78
CA LYS A 160 0.65 21.85 -22.14
C LYS A 160 -0.82 21.43 -22.22
N TYR A 161 -1.19 20.26 -21.67
CA TYR A 161 -2.59 19.82 -21.64
C TYR A 161 -3.50 20.83 -20.93
N VAL A 162 -3.09 21.31 -19.74
CA VAL A 162 -3.85 22.31 -18.99
C VAL A 162 -3.99 23.61 -19.77
N THR A 163 -2.94 24.03 -20.50
CA THR A 163 -2.96 25.25 -21.32
C THR A 163 -3.86 25.08 -22.55
N ASP A 164 -3.73 23.98 -23.29
CA ASP A 164 -4.49 23.68 -24.49
C ASP A 164 -6.00 23.55 -24.20
N THR A 165 -6.32 22.91 -23.06
CA THR A 165 -7.71 22.70 -22.62
C THR A 165 -8.30 23.97 -22.01
N GLY A 166 -7.49 24.74 -21.28
CA GLY A 166 -7.91 25.88 -20.46
C GLY A 166 -8.53 25.43 -19.14
N VAL A 167 -8.20 26.09 -18.03
CA VAL A 167 -8.63 25.72 -16.67
C VAL A 167 -10.15 25.60 -16.52
N ASP A 168 -10.89 26.42 -17.26
CA ASP A 168 -12.36 26.41 -17.23
C ASP A 168 -12.99 25.18 -17.89
N ASN A 169 -12.24 24.46 -18.72
CA ASN A 169 -12.68 23.30 -19.47
C ASN A 169 -12.06 21.98 -18.97
N LEU A 170 -11.35 22.03 -17.86
CA LEU A 170 -10.87 20.80 -17.20
C LEU A 170 -12.04 19.99 -16.66
N ALA A 171 -11.74 18.80 -16.17
CA ALA A 171 -12.70 17.91 -15.53
C ALA A 171 -13.54 18.65 -14.47
N PRO A 172 -14.82 18.26 -14.28
CA PRO A 172 -15.74 18.92 -13.33
C PRO A 172 -15.18 19.03 -11.91
N GLU A 173 -14.26 18.12 -11.54
CA GLU A 173 -13.60 18.07 -10.25
C GLU A 173 -12.72 19.29 -9.95
N CYS A 174 -12.21 19.98 -10.99
CA CYS A 174 -11.34 21.15 -10.81
C CYS A 174 -11.54 22.26 -11.84
N ALA A 175 -12.61 22.24 -12.63
CA ALA A 175 -12.90 23.30 -13.58
C ALA A 175 -12.95 24.68 -12.88
N SER A 176 -12.24 25.67 -13.43
CA SER A 176 -12.10 27.02 -12.87
C SER A 176 -11.48 27.07 -11.45
N ALA A 177 -10.84 26.00 -10.97
CA ALA A 177 -10.29 25.98 -9.63
C ALA A 177 -9.01 26.83 -9.51
N PRO A 178 -8.91 27.75 -8.52
CA PRO A 178 -7.78 28.66 -8.38
C PRO A 178 -6.47 27.98 -7.95
N TRP A 179 -6.55 26.73 -7.52
CA TRP A 179 -5.40 25.92 -7.11
C TRP A 179 -4.78 25.11 -8.27
N VAL A 180 -5.40 25.09 -9.44
CA VAL A 180 -4.79 24.55 -10.65
C VAL A 180 -3.79 25.57 -11.18
N THR A 181 -2.53 25.35 -10.88
CA THR A 181 -1.40 26.21 -11.26
C THR A 181 -0.39 25.44 -12.10
N SER A 182 0.59 26.12 -12.65
CA SER A 182 1.69 25.43 -13.34
C SER A 182 2.43 24.50 -12.41
N LEU A 183 2.69 23.29 -12.92
CA LEU A 183 3.48 22.26 -12.27
C LEU A 183 4.96 22.50 -12.55
N THR A 184 5.84 22.23 -11.60
CA THR A 184 7.30 22.29 -11.77
C THR A 184 7.93 20.91 -11.58
N ALA A 185 9.11 20.71 -12.13
CA ALA A 185 9.86 19.46 -11.95
C ALA A 185 10.22 19.21 -10.48
N GLN A 186 10.50 20.27 -9.72
CA GLN A 186 10.75 20.19 -8.27
C GLN A 186 9.49 19.79 -7.49
N ASP A 187 8.29 20.20 -7.92
CA ASP A 187 7.03 19.71 -7.31
C ASP A 187 6.88 18.21 -7.50
N MET A 188 7.21 17.69 -8.68
CA MET A 188 7.13 16.27 -8.96
C MET A 188 8.17 15.47 -8.18
N LEU A 189 9.38 16.00 -8.00
CA LEU A 189 10.37 15.40 -7.12
C LEU A 189 9.88 15.37 -5.67
N ALA A 190 9.34 16.48 -5.15
CA ALA A 190 8.78 16.55 -3.80
C ALA A 190 7.61 15.57 -3.62
N TYR A 191 6.75 15.44 -4.65
CA TYR A 191 5.64 14.48 -4.65
C TYR A 191 6.15 13.02 -4.64
N SER A 192 7.19 12.70 -5.42
CA SER A 192 7.80 11.37 -5.42
C SER A 192 8.39 11.03 -4.05
N MET A 193 9.11 11.97 -3.43
CA MET A 193 9.65 11.82 -2.07
C MET A 193 8.54 11.64 -1.03
N ALA A 194 7.45 12.40 -1.12
CA ALA A 194 6.29 12.22 -0.24
C ALA A 194 5.59 10.87 -0.43
N THR A 195 5.62 10.33 -1.65
CA THR A 195 5.03 9.02 -1.96
C THR A 195 5.80 7.88 -1.29
N VAL A 196 7.13 7.90 -1.28
CA VAL A 196 7.92 6.86 -0.60
C VAL A 196 7.79 6.92 0.92
N GLN A 197 7.49 8.08 1.48
CA GLN A 197 7.23 8.25 2.92
C GLN A 197 5.84 7.79 3.37
N LEU A 198 4.96 7.36 2.46
CA LEU A 198 3.63 6.82 2.81
C LEU A 198 3.69 5.58 3.71
N ALA A 199 4.77 4.80 3.65
CA ALA A 199 4.99 3.66 4.54
C ALA A 199 5.76 4.01 5.82
N SER A 200 6.09 5.28 6.04
CA SER A 200 6.94 5.74 7.15
C SER A 200 6.45 7.09 7.72
N SER A 201 7.27 8.12 7.70
CA SER A 201 7.05 9.40 8.41
C SER A 201 5.77 10.15 7.99
N ALA A 202 5.28 10.01 6.77
CA ALA A 202 4.01 10.63 6.36
C ALA A 202 2.78 10.12 7.13
N ASN A 203 2.88 8.99 7.84
CA ASN A 203 1.84 8.50 8.73
C ASN A 203 1.84 9.15 10.11
N PHE A 204 2.86 9.92 10.44
CA PHE A 204 3.08 10.50 11.75
C PHE A 204 2.88 12.03 11.81
N LEU A 205 2.29 12.64 10.77
CA LEU A 205 2.10 14.10 10.69
C LEU A 205 1.32 14.65 11.89
N GLU A 206 0.28 13.95 12.33
CA GLU A 206 -0.49 14.35 13.52
C GLU A 206 0.35 14.27 14.79
N LEU A 207 1.16 13.22 14.94
CA LEU A 207 2.02 13.07 16.11
C LEU A 207 3.14 14.13 16.12
N ALA A 208 3.65 14.51 14.96
CA ALA A 208 4.60 15.61 14.84
C ALA A 208 3.93 16.96 15.16
N PHE A 209 2.68 17.14 14.76
CA PHE A 209 1.90 18.33 15.11
C PHE A 209 1.64 18.44 16.62
N LEU A 210 1.46 17.30 17.31
CA LEU A 210 1.24 17.25 18.75
C LEU A 210 2.51 17.53 19.57
N ALA A 211 3.71 17.25 19.02
CA ALA A 211 4.97 17.35 19.75
C ALA A 211 5.20 18.76 20.33
N ASN A 212 5.35 18.82 21.66
CA ASN A 212 5.51 20.06 22.40
C ASN A 212 6.30 19.85 23.70
N PRO A 213 7.44 20.53 23.92
CA PRO A 213 8.22 20.40 25.15
C PRO A 213 7.57 21.09 26.38
N GLY A 214 6.50 21.85 26.18
CA GLY A 214 5.74 22.51 27.24
C GLY A 214 4.68 21.61 27.88
N ASP A 215 4.01 22.08 28.94
CA ASP A 215 2.84 21.40 29.45
C ASP A 215 1.71 21.56 28.43
N ALA A 216 1.39 20.49 27.72
CA ALA A 216 0.56 20.50 26.53
C ALA A 216 -0.92 20.81 26.84
N ASN A 217 -1.29 22.10 26.80
CA ASN A 217 -2.69 22.49 26.69
C ASN A 217 -3.01 23.23 25.40
N GLU A 218 -2.03 23.69 24.64
CA GLU A 218 -2.21 24.43 23.40
C GLU A 218 -1.23 23.94 22.32
N TYR A 219 -1.71 23.14 21.39
CA TYR A 219 -0.90 22.66 20.26
C TYR A 219 -0.72 23.74 19.18
N LEU A 220 -1.72 24.62 19.02
CA LEU A 220 -1.61 25.87 18.29
C LEU A 220 -1.77 27.03 19.26
N PRO A 221 -0.93 28.07 19.15
CA PRO A 221 -1.08 29.27 19.94
C PRO A 221 -2.47 29.90 19.72
N MET A 222 -3.14 30.26 20.81
CA MET A 222 -4.42 30.99 20.71
C MET A 222 -4.18 32.35 20.04
N PRO A 223 -5.06 32.77 19.11
CA PRO A 223 -4.95 34.04 18.44
C PRO A 223 -5.04 35.19 19.44
N THR A 224 -4.32 36.28 19.16
CA THR A 224 -4.42 37.52 19.93
C THR A 224 -5.83 38.11 19.80
N SER A 225 -6.22 39.02 20.73
CA SER A 225 -7.55 39.67 20.78
C SER A 225 -7.86 40.52 19.52
N GLU A 226 -6.89 40.75 18.65
CA GLU A 226 -7.05 41.50 17.40
C GLU A 226 -7.51 40.64 16.21
N GLN A 227 -7.54 39.31 16.36
CA GLN A 227 -7.97 38.40 15.30
C GLN A 227 -9.47 38.08 15.35
N PRO A 228 -10.12 37.76 14.22
CA PRO A 228 -11.54 37.44 14.18
C PRO A 228 -11.91 36.26 15.12
N SER A 229 -13.08 36.32 15.74
CA SER A 229 -13.60 35.27 16.66
C SER A 229 -13.68 33.89 15.99
N ALA A 230 -13.85 33.82 14.69
CA ALA A 230 -13.82 32.59 13.91
C ALA A 230 -12.46 31.87 13.99
N VAL A 231 -11.35 32.61 14.01
CA VAL A 231 -10.00 32.05 14.14
C VAL A 231 -9.80 31.44 15.52
N SER A 232 -10.24 32.12 16.58
CA SER A 232 -10.18 31.61 17.96
C SER A 232 -10.99 30.32 18.11
N SER A 233 -12.19 30.25 17.52
CA SER A 233 -13.02 29.04 17.52
C SER A 233 -12.35 27.88 16.75
N MET A 234 -11.76 28.16 15.60
CA MET A 234 -11.03 27.18 14.78
C MET A 234 -9.85 26.60 15.55
N VAL A 235 -8.96 27.43 16.10
CA VAL A 235 -7.79 27.00 16.89
C VAL A 235 -8.24 26.21 18.12
N GLY A 236 -9.31 26.62 18.81
CA GLY A 236 -9.89 25.90 19.92
C GLY A 236 -10.37 24.49 19.53
N ASN A 237 -11.06 24.36 18.39
CA ASN A 237 -11.53 23.08 17.88
C ASN A 237 -10.36 22.14 17.51
N ILE A 238 -9.32 22.65 16.87
CA ILE A 238 -8.12 21.87 16.50
C ILE A 238 -7.40 21.38 17.76
N ASN A 239 -7.18 22.27 18.74
CA ASN A 239 -6.57 21.91 20.01
C ASN A 239 -7.40 20.85 20.77
N GLN A 240 -8.73 20.90 20.68
CA GLN A 240 -9.60 19.89 21.29
C GLN A 240 -9.51 18.54 20.57
N ARG A 241 -9.50 18.51 19.24
CA ARG A 241 -9.36 17.27 18.45
C ARG A 241 -8.00 16.62 18.69
N ALA A 242 -6.92 17.40 18.72
CA ALA A 242 -5.59 16.90 18.99
C ALA A 242 -5.51 16.16 20.34
N LYS A 243 -6.22 16.62 21.39
CA LYS A 243 -6.32 15.95 22.70
C LYS A 243 -7.04 14.59 22.66
N GLN A 244 -7.87 14.35 21.63
CA GLN A 244 -8.67 13.14 21.47
C GLN A 244 -8.01 12.11 20.54
N PHE A 245 -6.85 12.44 19.97
CA PHE A 245 -6.15 11.57 19.04
C PHE A 245 -5.85 10.20 19.67
N LYS A 246 -6.10 9.13 18.93
CA LYS A 246 -5.72 7.76 19.29
C LYS A 246 -4.76 7.23 18.25
N LEU A 247 -3.67 6.64 18.73
CA LEU A 247 -2.77 5.90 17.87
C LEU A 247 -3.46 4.61 17.42
N GLU A 248 -3.82 4.53 16.15
CA GLU A 248 -4.35 3.32 15.54
C GLU A 248 -3.24 2.64 14.74
N LYS A 249 -3.25 1.30 14.68
CA LYS A 249 -2.34 0.56 13.79
C LYS A 249 -2.70 0.89 12.34
N LYS A 250 -1.89 1.73 11.71
CA LYS A 250 -2.18 2.30 10.38
C LYS A 250 -1.65 1.46 9.21
N PHE A 251 -0.87 0.42 9.48
CA PHE A 251 -0.10 -0.31 8.46
C PHE A 251 -0.72 -1.64 8.02
N ASP A 252 -1.79 -2.11 8.67
CA ASP A 252 -2.40 -3.42 8.39
C ASP A 252 -3.33 -3.42 7.16
N HIS A 253 -3.38 -2.34 6.39
CA HIS A 253 -4.46 -2.13 5.42
C HIS A 253 -4.05 -2.31 3.95
N LEU A 254 -2.77 -2.28 3.61
CA LEU A 254 -2.30 -2.47 2.25
C LEU A 254 -2.05 -3.96 1.98
N GLY A 255 -2.46 -4.43 0.82
CA GLY A 255 -2.31 -5.83 0.45
C GLY A 255 -1.98 -5.99 -1.03
N SER A 256 -1.55 -7.17 -1.42
CA SER A 256 -1.30 -7.54 -2.82
C SER A 256 -1.05 -9.03 -2.92
N ASN A 257 -1.11 -9.57 -4.14
CA ASN A 257 -0.54 -10.88 -4.48
C ASN A 257 0.40 -10.71 -5.67
N GLY A 258 1.50 -11.45 -5.66
CA GLY A 258 2.43 -11.49 -6.78
C GLY A 258 3.09 -12.85 -6.92
N TRP A 259 3.13 -13.39 -8.14
CA TRP A 259 3.86 -14.60 -8.49
C TRP A 259 4.80 -14.33 -9.67
N GLY A 260 6.06 -14.74 -9.55
CA GLY A 260 6.93 -15.02 -10.68
C GLY A 260 6.96 -16.53 -10.90
N LEU A 261 6.58 -16.99 -12.10
CA LEU A 261 6.56 -18.41 -12.47
C LEU A 261 7.61 -18.68 -13.53
N GLY A 262 8.47 -19.66 -13.24
CA GLY A 262 9.57 -20.04 -14.13
C GLY A 262 9.23 -21.21 -15.05
N LYS A 263 10.23 -21.62 -15.82
CA LYS A 263 10.10 -22.70 -16.82
C LYS A 263 9.59 -24.04 -16.28
N ASP A 264 9.79 -24.29 -14.99
CA ASP A 264 9.36 -25.53 -14.37
C ASP A 264 7.86 -25.51 -14.05
N MET A 265 7.25 -24.33 -13.95
CA MET A 265 5.83 -24.11 -13.63
C MET A 265 4.97 -23.66 -14.82
N MET A 266 5.58 -23.13 -15.88
CA MET A 266 4.85 -22.71 -17.08
C MET A 266 4.81 -23.82 -18.13
N ALA A 267 3.65 -24.07 -18.74
CA ALA A 267 3.42 -25.14 -19.72
C ALA A 267 4.32 -25.03 -20.96
N ASN A 268 4.65 -23.81 -21.37
CA ASN A 268 5.53 -23.54 -22.51
C ASN A 268 7.02 -23.45 -22.15
N GLY A 269 7.39 -23.65 -20.88
CA GLY A 269 8.79 -23.61 -20.42
C GLY A 269 9.44 -22.21 -20.43
N LYS A 270 8.64 -21.14 -20.49
CA LYS A 270 9.09 -19.74 -20.40
C LYS A 270 8.62 -19.09 -19.09
N GLY A 271 8.96 -17.83 -18.87
CA GLY A 271 8.49 -17.12 -17.69
C GLY A 271 7.02 -16.69 -17.77
N GLY A 272 6.36 -16.65 -16.63
CA GLY A 272 5.02 -16.11 -16.43
C GLY A 272 4.95 -15.22 -15.20
N LEU A 273 3.92 -14.39 -15.11
CA LEU A 273 3.70 -13.49 -13.98
C LEU A 273 2.20 -13.38 -13.66
N LEU A 274 1.89 -13.32 -12.36
CA LEU A 274 0.59 -12.88 -11.86
C LEU A 274 0.81 -11.66 -10.98
N ALA A 275 0.11 -10.56 -11.31
CA ALA A 275 0.14 -9.29 -10.60
C ALA A 275 -1.25 -8.92 -10.10
N ASN A 276 -1.37 -8.68 -8.79
CA ASN A 276 -2.63 -8.28 -8.18
C ASN A 276 -2.42 -7.36 -6.99
N PRO A 277 -2.07 -6.08 -7.20
CA PRO A 277 -2.00 -5.10 -6.12
C PRO A 277 -3.39 -4.80 -5.57
N HIS A 278 -3.52 -4.79 -4.24
CA HIS A 278 -4.72 -4.37 -3.52
C HIS A 278 -4.49 -2.95 -2.99
N PHE A 279 -5.13 -2.00 -3.66
CA PHE A 279 -4.94 -0.58 -3.39
C PHE A 279 -6.31 0.14 -3.34
N PRO A 280 -6.34 1.37 -2.79
CA PRO A 280 -7.51 2.24 -2.90
C PRO A 280 -7.93 2.42 -4.37
N HIS A 281 -9.22 2.38 -4.61
CA HIS A 281 -9.78 2.50 -5.96
C HIS A 281 -9.81 3.95 -6.45
N GLU A 282 -9.69 4.92 -5.54
CA GLU A 282 -9.65 6.35 -5.86
C GLU A 282 -8.47 7.03 -5.15
N GLY A 283 -8.11 8.20 -5.59
CA GLY A 283 -7.03 9.01 -5.01
C GLY A 283 -5.65 8.72 -5.58
N ASN A 284 -4.61 9.15 -4.87
CA ASN A 284 -3.23 9.13 -5.35
C ASN A 284 -2.60 7.73 -5.41
N LEU A 285 -3.20 6.74 -4.78
CA LEU A 285 -2.74 5.34 -4.85
C LEU A 285 -3.48 4.52 -5.91
N ARG A 286 -4.38 5.12 -6.68
CA ARG A 286 -5.00 4.52 -7.86
C ARG A 286 -3.95 4.27 -8.94
N PHE A 287 -4.09 3.18 -9.70
CA PHE A 287 -3.23 2.91 -10.86
C PHE A 287 -3.76 3.58 -12.13
N TRP A 288 -2.85 3.89 -13.03
CA TRP A 288 -3.07 4.34 -14.40
C TRP A 288 -2.25 3.48 -15.36
N GLN A 289 -2.87 2.97 -16.42
CA GLN A 289 -2.23 2.11 -17.41
C GLN A 289 -1.67 2.94 -18.56
N SER A 290 -0.44 2.62 -18.99
CA SER A 290 0.15 3.19 -20.21
C SER A 290 1.15 2.24 -20.87
N HIS A 291 1.45 2.51 -22.13
CA HIS A 291 2.46 1.83 -22.93
C HIS A 291 3.48 2.85 -23.41
N LEU A 292 4.75 2.65 -23.10
CA LEU A 292 5.84 3.58 -23.32
C LEU A 292 6.87 2.94 -24.25
N THR A 293 7.16 3.61 -25.39
CA THR A 293 8.07 3.07 -26.42
C THR A 293 9.11 4.10 -26.85
N ILE A 294 10.37 3.74 -26.74
CA ILE A 294 11.48 4.39 -27.44
C ILE A 294 12.02 3.36 -28.44
N PRO A 295 11.87 3.58 -29.75
CA PRO A 295 12.23 2.59 -30.76
C PRO A 295 13.66 2.04 -30.57
N ASN A 296 13.78 0.71 -30.58
CA ASN A 296 15.04 -0.05 -30.38
C ASN A 296 15.72 0.12 -28.99
N ALA A 297 15.13 0.83 -28.07
CA ALA A 297 15.71 1.08 -26.74
C ALA A 297 14.80 0.64 -25.59
N MET A 298 13.50 0.93 -25.65
CA MET A 298 12.55 0.59 -24.59
C MET A 298 11.16 0.35 -25.18
N ASN A 299 10.50 -0.70 -24.69
CA ASN A 299 9.12 -1.00 -25.07
C ASN A 299 8.44 -1.65 -23.85
N VAL A 300 7.71 -0.86 -23.04
CA VAL A 300 7.21 -1.28 -21.73
C VAL A 300 5.73 -0.97 -21.58
N MET A 301 4.95 -1.95 -21.10
CA MET A 301 3.52 -1.85 -20.83
C MET A 301 3.23 -2.18 -19.39
N GLY A 302 2.35 -1.41 -18.75
CA GLY A 302 1.88 -1.73 -17.41
C GLY A 302 1.08 -0.63 -16.75
N GLY A 303 1.03 -0.67 -15.42
CA GLY A 303 0.36 0.32 -14.60
C GLY A 303 1.31 1.01 -13.62
N SER A 304 1.04 2.27 -13.35
CA SER A 304 1.80 3.09 -12.39
C SER A 304 0.86 3.77 -11.40
N LEU A 305 1.37 4.04 -10.21
CA LEU A 305 0.68 4.93 -9.27
C LEU A 305 0.55 6.32 -9.86
N GLN A 306 -0.42 7.08 -9.35
CA GLN A 306 -0.71 8.43 -9.84
C GLN A 306 0.52 9.34 -9.77
N GLY A 307 0.75 10.09 -10.85
CA GLY A 307 1.83 11.08 -10.92
C GLY A 307 3.24 10.51 -11.06
N MET A 308 3.39 9.23 -11.42
CA MET A 308 4.71 8.69 -11.78
C MET A 308 5.12 9.19 -13.17
N PRO A 309 6.22 9.96 -13.30
CA PRO A 309 6.54 10.71 -14.50
C PRO A 309 7.15 9.82 -15.58
N GLY A 310 6.33 9.22 -16.45
CA GLY A 310 6.79 8.46 -17.61
C GLY A 310 7.55 7.16 -17.26
N VAL A 311 7.18 6.48 -16.17
CA VAL A 311 7.72 5.17 -15.77
C VAL A 311 6.60 4.20 -15.43
N ILE A 312 6.84 2.90 -15.61
CA ILE A 312 5.93 1.81 -15.27
C ILE A 312 6.37 1.16 -13.97
N ASN A 313 5.48 1.14 -12.95
CA ASN A 313 5.77 0.50 -11.66
C ASN A 313 5.56 -1.01 -11.69
N ILE A 314 4.47 -1.49 -12.31
CA ILE A 314 4.12 -2.92 -12.39
C ILE A 314 3.77 -3.23 -13.84
N GLY A 315 4.56 -4.09 -14.49
CA GLY A 315 4.38 -4.34 -15.90
C GLY A 315 5.35 -5.34 -16.51
N PHE A 316 5.58 -5.21 -17.80
CA PHE A 316 6.48 -6.07 -18.58
C PHE A 316 7.03 -5.36 -19.82
N ASN A 317 8.15 -5.86 -20.31
CA ASN A 317 8.71 -5.55 -21.62
C ASN A 317 8.94 -6.86 -22.42
N GLU A 318 9.72 -6.83 -23.50
CA GLU A 318 10.00 -8.03 -24.31
C GLU A 318 10.86 -9.07 -23.56
N HIS A 319 11.47 -8.74 -22.44
CA HIS A 319 12.53 -9.53 -21.80
C HIS A 319 12.18 -9.98 -20.38
N ILE A 320 11.59 -9.08 -19.59
CA ILE A 320 11.25 -9.29 -18.18
C ILE A 320 9.83 -8.82 -17.88
N ALA A 321 9.24 -9.42 -16.84
CA ALA A 321 7.99 -8.97 -16.26
C ALA A 321 8.15 -8.88 -14.75
N TRP A 322 7.49 -7.89 -14.10
CA TRP A 322 7.62 -7.67 -12.67
C TRP A 322 6.32 -7.18 -12.02
N THR A 323 6.20 -7.52 -10.76
CA THR A 323 5.12 -7.04 -9.89
C THR A 323 5.66 -6.78 -8.49
N HIS A 324 4.88 -6.02 -7.73
CA HIS A 324 5.21 -5.68 -6.36
C HIS A 324 4.08 -6.08 -5.40
N THR A 325 4.47 -6.41 -4.16
CA THR A 325 3.55 -6.50 -3.03
C THR A 325 4.04 -5.57 -1.93
N PHE A 326 3.13 -5.08 -1.09
CA PHE A 326 3.53 -4.28 0.07
C PHE A 326 4.34 -5.16 1.04
N SER A 327 5.55 -4.70 1.39
CA SER A 327 6.44 -5.43 2.30
C SER A 327 5.98 -5.32 3.77
N THR A 328 6.28 -6.34 4.56
CA THR A 328 6.15 -6.30 6.02
C THR A 328 7.30 -5.54 6.69
N ALA A 329 8.25 -5.04 5.92
CA ALA A 329 9.40 -4.32 6.44
C ALA A 329 8.97 -3.03 7.16
N ARG A 330 9.70 -2.73 8.22
CA ARG A 330 9.54 -1.52 9.01
C ARG A 330 10.58 -0.50 8.58
N HIS A 331 10.13 0.53 7.86
CA HIS A 331 10.98 1.52 7.19
C HIS A 331 11.44 2.66 8.11
N PHE A 332 11.16 2.57 9.40
CA PHE A 332 11.51 3.57 10.39
C PHE A 332 11.71 2.95 11.77
N LEU A 333 12.40 3.70 12.64
CA LEU A 333 12.49 3.42 14.06
C LEU A 333 11.96 4.60 14.86
N ILE A 334 11.32 4.32 15.98
CA ILE A 334 10.94 5.32 16.97
C ILE A 334 11.92 5.24 18.14
N TYR A 335 12.54 6.36 18.46
CA TYR A 335 13.50 6.45 19.57
C TYR A 335 12.86 7.11 20.78
N GLN A 336 13.00 6.47 21.93
CA GLN A 336 12.71 7.09 23.22
C GLN A 336 13.98 7.79 23.71
N LEU A 337 14.00 9.13 23.65
CA LEU A 337 15.10 9.94 24.14
C LEU A 337 15.05 10.04 25.67
N ALA A 338 16.17 9.86 26.35
CA ALA A 338 16.34 10.13 27.77
C ALA A 338 16.75 11.59 27.94
N LEU A 339 15.86 12.43 28.46
CA LEU A 339 16.10 13.86 28.62
C LEU A 339 17.00 14.15 29.83
N ASN A 340 17.78 15.25 29.75
CA ASN A 340 18.63 15.71 30.82
C ASN A 340 17.77 16.26 31.98
N GLU A 341 18.26 16.17 33.18
CA GLU A 341 17.56 16.67 34.38
C GLU A 341 17.26 18.16 34.26
N ASN A 342 16.02 18.56 34.40
CA ASN A 342 15.49 19.92 34.28
C ASN A 342 15.69 20.59 32.89
N ASP A 343 15.92 19.80 31.86
CA ASP A 343 16.05 20.28 30.47
C ASP A 343 15.26 19.40 29.47
N ARG A 344 14.09 19.87 29.08
CA ARG A 344 13.23 19.16 28.14
C ARG A 344 13.72 19.23 26.70
N MET A 345 14.76 20.00 26.39
CA MET A 345 15.33 20.15 25.06
C MET A 345 16.68 19.45 24.92
N GLY A 346 17.34 19.11 26.03
CA GLY A 346 18.63 18.41 26.04
C GLY A 346 18.46 16.91 26.33
N TYR A 347 19.24 16.07 25.70
CA TYR A 347 19.30 14.62 25.94
C TYR A 347 20.73 14.10 25.73
N SER A 348 21.01 12.89 26.21
CA SER A 348 22.35 12.30 26.03
C SER A 348 22.28 10.87 25.49
N VAL A 349 23.28 10.52 24.67
CA VAL A 349 23.49 9.16 24.13
C VAL A 349 24.86 8.69 24.59
N GLU A 350 24.89 7.76 25.55
CA GLU A 350 26.13 7.20 26.14
C GLU A 350 27.16 8.28 26.57
N GLY A 351 26.67 9.42 27.08
CA GLY A 351 27.46 10.51 27.57
C GLY A 351 27.75 11.64 26.58
N ASP A 352 27.43 11.46 25.32
CA ASP A 352 27.45 12.57 24.36
C ASP A 352 26.14 13.37 24.47
N ASN A 353 26.24 14.68 24.60
CA ASN A 353 25.08 15.56 24.75
C ASN A 353 24.59 16.07 23.41
N TYR A 354 23.28 16.06 23.25
CA TYR A 354 22.55 16.53 22.09
C TYR A 354 21.45 17.53 22.50
N GLU A 355 21.06 18.36 21.57
CA GLU A 355 20.00 19.34 21.75
C GLU A 355 18.90 19.13 20.71
N ILE A 356 17.61 19.18 21.14
CA ILE A 356 16.44 19.20 20.27
C ILE A 356 16.33 20.62 19.70
N THR A 357 16.35 20.73 18.40
CA THR A 357 16.21 22.01 17.69
C THR A 357 14.77 22.28 17.32
N SER A 358 14.44 23.54 17.04
CA SER A 358 13.09 23.90 16.57
C SER A 358 13.14 24.73 15.29
N LYS A 359 12.14 24.51 14.41
CA LYS A 359 11.88 25.28 13.19
C LYS A 359 10.45 25.78 13.22
N THR A 360 10.23 27.09 13.08
CA THR A 360 8.87 27.65 12.96
C THR A 360 8.35 27.43 11.55
N ILE A 361 7.25 26.74 11.43
CA ILE A 361 6.52 26.49 10.18
C ILE A 361 5.35 27.47 10.08
N ASN A 362 5.15 28.03 8.88
CA ASN A 362 4.09 28.97 8.56
C ASN A 362 3.15 28.35 7.52
N VAL A 363 1.82 28.42 7.77
CA VAL A 363 0.78 27.93 6.88
C VAL A 363 -0.24 29.03 6.63
N GLU A 364 -0.57 29.28 5.36
CA GLU A 364 -1.65 30.16 4.97
C GLU A 364 -3.00 29.43 5.08
N VAL A 365 -3.97 30.06 5.69
CA VAL A 365 -5.30 29.47 5.97
C VAL A 365 -6.40 30.44 5.59
N THR A 366 -7.30 30.03 4.72
CA THR A 366 -8.52 30.77 4.41
C THR A 366 -9.58 30.46 5.47
N VAL A 367 -9.87 31.45 6.30
CA VAL A 367 -10.81 31.33 7.44
C VAL A 367 -12.22 31.82 7.10
N ALA A 368 -12.36 32.60 6.02
CA ALA A 368 -13.61 33.06 5.45
C ALA A 368 -13.39 33.45 3.99
N PRO A 369 -14.44 33.56 3.15
CA PRO A 369 -14.31 34.03 1.77
C PRO A 369 -13.53 35.36 1.68
N GLY A 370 -12.41 35.32 0.97
CA GLY A 370 -11.51 36.48 0.77
C GLY A 370 -10.65 36.83 2.00
N THR A 371 -10.62 36.01 3.06
CA THR A 371 -9.82 36.28 4.25
C THR A 371 -8.85 35.13 4.47
N THR A 372 -7.58 35.36 4.16
CA THR A 372 -6.48 34.44 4.43
C THR A 372 -5.59 34.98 5.55
N ILE A 373 -5.22 34.15 6.49
CA ILE A 373 -4.30 34.44 7.59
C ILE A 373 -3.12 33.48 7.56
N THR A 374 -2.01 33.85 8.21
CA THR A 374 -0.87 32.95 8.44
C THR A 374 -0.94 32.44 9.87
N LEU A 375 -0.91 31.13 10.03
CA LEU A 375 -0.67 30.48 11.31
C LEU A 375 0.76 29.99 11.40
N SER A 376 1.36 30.10 12.59
CA SER A 376 2.75 29.72 12.82
C SER A 376 2.82 28.74 13.99
N LYS A 377 3.64 27.68 13.84
CA LYS A 377 3.88 26.69 14.89
C LYS A 377 5.32 26.21 14.85
N PRO A 378 6.00 26.06 16.01
CA PRO A 378 7.29 25.39 16.07
C PRO A 378 7.11 23.88 15.91
N PHE A 379 7.98 23.27 15.09
CA PHE A 379 8.22 21.84 15.01
C PHE A 379 9.61 21.54 15.52
N TYR A 380 9.81 20.37 16.07
CA TYR A 380 11.02 20.02 16.81
C TYR A 380 11.73 18.84 16.16
N TYR A 381 13.06 18.82 16.24
CA TYR A 381 13.90 17.82 15.60
C TYR A 381 15.05 17.41 16.53
N SER A 382 15.23 16.11 16.68
CA SER A 382 16.43 15.52 17.27
C SER A 382 17.47 15.23 16.17
N HIS A 383 18.62 14.67 16.52
CA HIS A 383 19.57 14.18 15.52
C HIS A 383 19.07 12.93 14.77
N HIS A 384 18.05 12.25 15.27
CA HIS A 384 17.40 11.14 14.56
C HIS A 384 16.37 11.62 13.54
N GLY A 385 15.71 12.76 13.76
CA GLY A 385 14.68 13.30 12.90
C GLY A 385 13.57 14.03 13.65
N LEU A 386 12.38 14.02 13.07
CA LEU A 386 11.20 14.76 13.52
C LEU A 386 10.71 14.23 14.88
N MET A 387 10.46 15.13 15.83
CA MET A 387 9.87 14.79 17.12
C MET A 387 8.39 14.46 16.96
N ILE A 388 7.93 13.46 17.70
CA ILE A 388 6.55 13.01 17.70
C ILE A 388 6.04 12.86 19.15
N GLU A 389 4.74 13.06 19.33
CA GLU A 389 4.08 12.90 20.63
C GLU A 389 2.68 12.33 20.47
N THR A 390 2.27 11.44 21.37
CA THR A 390 0.86 11.08 21.52
C THR A 390 0.26 11.79 22.71
N PRO A 391 -1.07 12.00 22.76
CA PRO A 391 -1.72 12.44 23.99
C PRO A 391 -1.33 11.53 25.15
N ALA A 392 -1.18 12.11 26.35
CA ALA A 392 -0.64 11.45 27.55
C ALA A 392 -1.27 10.09 27.89
N ALA A 393 -2.48 9.81 27.42
CA ALA A 393 -3.16 8.53 27.61
C ALA A 393 -2.52 7.34 26.87
N ASN A 394 -1.69 7.58 25.84
CA ASN A 394 -1.15 6.56 24.92
C ASN A 394 0.36 6.27 25.11
N GLY A 395 1.01 6.90 26.08
CA GLY A 395 2.34 6.51 26.53
C GLY A 395 3.56 7.14 25.80
N LEU A 396 3.39 7.83 24.68
CA LEU A 396 4.46 8.51 23.95
C LEU A 396 4.49 10.02 24.25
N GLY A 397 4.34 10.41 25.51
CA GLY A 397 4.30 11.81 25.91
C GLY A 397 5.66 12.43 26.11
N TRP A 398 5.81 13.70 25.72
CA TRP A 398 6.98 14.53 26.03
C TRP A 398 6.87 15.09 27.46
N ASN A 399 7.77 14.70 28.35
CA ASN A 399 7.77 15.08 29.77
C ASN A 399 9.19 15.44 30.28
N ASP A 400 9.37 15.55 31.58
CA ASP A 400 10.68 15.94 32.17
C ASP A 400 11.78 14.87 32.01
N SER A 401 11.45 13.64 31.63
CA SER A 401 12.39 12.51 31.58
C SER A 401 12.55 11.90 30.21
N GLN A 402 11.59 12.10 29.30
CA GLN A 402 11.58 11.43 27.99
C GLN A 402 10.87 12.26 26.91
N ALA A 403 11.25 12.02 25.67
CA ALA A 403 10.60 12.47 24.45
C ALA A 403 10.77 11.41 23.35
N PHE A 404 10.03 11.56 22.25
CA PHE A 404 10.07 10.57 21.17
C PHE A 404 10.34 11.23 19.82
N THR A 405 11.08 10.52 18.98
CA THR A 405 11.47 10.97 17.66
C THR A 405 11.44 9.81 16.66
N ILE A 406 11.17 10.10 15.39
CA ILE A 406 11.17 9.13 14.32
C ILE A 406 12.44 9.28 13.47
N LYS A 407 13.09 8.14 13.14
CA LYS A 407 14.10 8.05 12.08
C LYS A 407 13.52 7.25 10.93
N ASP A 408 13.41 7.90 9.78
CA ASP A 408 12.87 7.35 8.56
C ASP A 408 13.99 6.88 7.63
N ALA A 409 13.95 5.65 7.15
CA ALA A 409 14.90 5.14 6.16
C ALA A 409 14.74 5.81 4.79
N ASN A 410 13.54 6.30 4.50
CA ASN A 410 13.18 6.99 3.26
C ASN A 410 13.26 8.53 3.35
N GLU A 411 13.87 9.06 4.41
CA GLU A 411 14.05 10.50 4.55
C GLU A 411 14.85 11.05 3.37
N PHE A 412 14.22 11.92 2.57
CA PHE A 412 14.82 12.55 1.39
C PHE A 412 15.28 11.57 0.29
N ASN A 413 14.67 10.42 0.15
CA ASN A 413 14.93 9.47 -0.94
C ASN A 413 14.48 10.03 -2.29
N MET A 414 15.42 10.23 -3.23
CA MET A 414 15.20 10.77 -4.57
C MET A 414 15.25 9.70 -5.68
N ASP A 415 15.44 8.42 -5.36
CA ASP A 415 15.79 7.37 -6.33
C ASP A 415 14.60 6.74 -7.07
N VAL A 416 13.38 7.10 -6.68
CA VAL A 416 12.13 6.50 -7.18
C VAL A 416 12.11 6.40 -8.71
N VAL A 417 12.25 7.54 -9.37
CA VAL A 417 12.16 7.61 -10.85
C VAL A 417 13.35 6.95 -11.50
N ALA A 418 14.55 7.11 -10.93
CA ALA A 418 15.79 6.50 -11.43
C ALA A 418 15.67 4.97 -11.45
N GLN A 419 15.20 4.37 -10.37
CA GLN A 419 15.12 2.92 -10.27
C GLN A 419 14.07 2.33 -11.21
N TRP A 420 12.84 2.87 -11.25
CA TRP A 420 11.85 2.37 -12.20
C TRP A 420 12.22 2.65 -13.65
N SER A 421 12.89 3.75 -13.97
CA SER A 421 13.45 3.99 -15.31
C SER A 421 14.46 2.90 -15.68
N ALA A 422 15.35 2.52 -14.77
CA ALA A 422 16.31 1.44 -14.97
C ALA A 422 15.62 0.07 -15.14
N ILE A 423 14.61 -0.26 -14.31
CA ILE A 423 13.83 -1.50 -14.44
C ILE A 423 13.09 -1.54 -15.78
N ASN A 424 12.47 -0.43 -16.21
CA ASN A 424 11.73 -0.38 -17.48
C ASN A 424 12.62 -0.64 -18.70
N GLN A 425 13.89 -0.26 -18.63
CA GLN A 425 14.88 -0.45 -19.68
C GLN A 425 15.61 -1.80 -19.60
N ALA A 426 15.48 -2.53 -18.47
CA ALA A 426 16.22 -3.77 -18.26
C ALA A 426 15.83 -4.87 -19.27
N THR A 427 16.84 -5.51 -19.85
CA THR A 427 16.69 -6.62 -20.82
C THR A 427 16.94 -7.99 -20.20
N SER A 428 17.22 -8.05 -18.91
CA SER A 428 17.47 -9.28 -18.15
C SER A 428 17.19 -9.07 -16.67
N LEU A 429 17.02 -10.18 -15.92
CA LEU A 429 16.95 -10.13 -14.46
C LEU A 429 18.25 -9.61 -13.81
N GLU A 430 19.40 -9.80 -14.46
CA GLU A 430 20.67 -9.29 -13.95
C GLU A 430 20.75 -7.76 -14.03
N GLU A 431 20.26 -7.15 -15.11
CA GLU A 431 20.15 -5.69 -15.23
C GLU A 431 19.12 -5.14 -14.21
N MET A 432 18.02 -5.86 -13.99
CA MET A 432 17.07 -5.52 -12.96
C MET A 432 17.70 -5.57 -11.55
N LYS A 433 18.48 -6.61 -11.22
CA LYS A 433 19.22 -6.68 -9.94
C LYS A 433 20.22 -5.53 -9.80
N ALA A 434 20.88 -5.14 -10.89
CA ALA A 434 21.80 -4.01 -10.90
C ALA A 434 21.09 -2.69 -10.53
N SER A 435 19.81 -2.52 -10.88
CA SER A 435 19.04 -1.35 -10.47
C SER A 435 18.80 -1.32 -8.95
N PHE A 436 18.52 -2.47 -8.32
CA PHE A 436 18.40 -2.57 -6.87
C PHE A 436 19.73 -2.34 -6.14
N ALA A 437 20.84 -2.83 -6.71
CA ALA A 437 22.16 -2.58 -6.12
C ALA A 437 22.61 -1.12 -6.21
N LYS A 438 21.98 -0.32 -7.08
CA LYS A 438 22.33 1.09 -7.30
C LYS A 438 21.40 2.08 -6.60
N TYR A 439 20.11 1.77 -6.48
CA TYR A 439 19.06 2.69 -6.07
C TYR A 439 18.19 2.10 -4.97
N ASP A 440 17.63 2.95 -4.14
CA ASP A 440 16.67 2.62 -3.06
C ASP A 440 15.23 3.07 -3.40
N GLY A 441 14.87 3.20 -4.68
CA GLY A 441 13.61 3.80 -5.14
C GLY A 441 12.37 2.91 -4.99
N VAL A 442 12.52 1.56 -4.93
CA VAL A 442 11.43 0.61 -4.63
C VAL A 442 11.28 0.45 -3.12
N SER A 443 10.86 1.51 -2.46
CA SER A 443 11.12 1.81 -1.06
C SER A 443 10.28 1.07 -0.01
N PHE A 444 9.16 0.41 -0.40
CA PHE A 444 8.27 -0.28 0.53
C PHE A 444 7.65 -1.55 -0.04
N ASN A 445 8.26 -2.12 -1.08
CA ASN A 445 7.68 -3.25 -1.80
C ASN A 445 8.62 -4.45 -1.86
N ASN A 446 8.04 -5.65 -1.73
CA ASN A 446 8.63 -6.86 -2.31
C ASN A 446 8.52 -6.80 -3.83
N THR A 447 9.48 -7.38 -4.53
CA THR A 447 9.47 -7.53 -5.97
C THR A 447 9.52 -8.99 -6.38
N MET A 448 8.62 -9.42 -7.26
CA MET A 448 8.65 -10.70 -7.95
C MET A 448 8.80 -10.42 -9.44
N ALA A 449 9.73 -11.12 -10.09
CA ALA A 449 9.98 -10.96 -11.51
C ALA A 449 10.17 -12.31 -12.21
N SER A 450 9.92 -12.35 -13.52
CA SER A 450 10.26 -13.47 -14.39
C SER A 450 10.89 -12.98 -15.69
N ASP A 451 11.71 -13.80 -16.33
CA ASP A 451 12.27 -13.50 -17.65
C ASP A 451 11.74 -14.46 -18.73
N LYS A 452 11.98 -14.10 -19.98
CA LYS A 452 11.55 -14.92 -21.13
C LYS A 452 12.24 -16.28 -21.22
N GLU A 453 13.37 -16.48 -20.53
CA GLU A 453 14.12 -17.74 -20.42
C GLU A 453 13.55 -18.67 -19.34
N GLY A 454 12.59 -18.18 -18.55
CA GLY A 454 11.92 -18.93 -17.48
C GLY A 454 12.69 -18.96 -16.16
N ASN A 455 13.51 -17.95 -15.88
CA ASN A 455 14.05 -17.70 -14.56
C ASN A 455 13.11 -16.78 -13.78
N VAL A 456 13.15 -16.89 -12.46
CA VAL A 456 12.38 -16.01 -11.57
C VAL A 456 13.26 -15.45 -10.46
N PHE A 457 12.89 -14.26 -9.99
CA PHE A 457 13.61 -13.52 -8.98
C PHE A 457 12.65 -12.89 -7.98
N PHE A 458 12.98 -13.00 -6.70
CA PHE A 458 12.35 -12.28 -5.60
C PHE A 458 13.38 -11.41 -4.89
N VAL A 459 12.98 -10.23 -4.47
CA VAL A 459 13.73 -9.41 -3.53
C VAL A 459 12.77 -8.58 -2.65
N ASP A 460 13.11 -8.46 -1.37
CA ASP A 460 12.60 -7.44 -0.47
C ASP A 460 13.75 -6.46 -0.18
N ASP A 461 14.05 -5.60 -1.13
CA ASP A 461 15.00 -4.49 -1.00
C ASP A 461 14.28 -3.19 -0.69
N SER A 462 13.17 -3.31 0.02
CA SER A 462 12.48 -2.16 0.58
C SER A 462 13.37 -1.47 1.62
N THR A 463 13.43 -0.14 1.57
CA THR A 463 14.41 0.64 2.32
C THR A 463 14.30 0.41 3.83
N VAL A 464 15.33 -0.17 4.44
CA VAL A 464 15.38 -0.56 5.85
C VAL A 464 16.64 0.01 6.50
N LEU A 465 16.52 0.56 7.70
CA LEU A 465 17.66 1.09 8.45
C LEU A 465 18.65 -0.02 8.82
N LYS A 466 19.94 0.16 8.49
CA LYS A 466 20.98 -0.82 8.81
C LYS A 466 21.41 -0.70 10.27
N LEU A 467 21.09 -1.72 11.05
CA LEU A 467 21.54 -1.87 12.44
C LEU A 467 22.59 -2.98 12.55
N GLY A 468 23.39 -2.91 13.62
CA GLY A 468 24.33 -4.00 13.94
C GLY A 468 23.60 -5.26 14.42
N ASP A 469 24.26 -6.43 14.35
CA ASP A 469 23.70 -7.75 14.71
C ASP A 469 23.11 -7.79 16.11
N THR A 470 23.79 -7.17 17.09
CA THR A 470 23.30 -7.12 18.49
C THR A 470 22.01 -6.34 18.62
N ALA A 471 21.84 -5.25 17.89
CA ALA A 471 20.59 -4.47 17.84
C ALA A 471 19.47 -5.28 17.17
N ASN A 472 19.76 -5.95 16.07
CA ASN A 472 18.81 -6.83 15.39
C ASN A 472 18.35 -7.99 16.30
N MET A 473 19.28 -8.61 17.06
CA MET A 473 18.95 -9.63 18.05
C MET A 473 18.08 -9.05 19.19
N ALA A 474 18.40 -7.84 19.67
CA ALA A 474 17.61 -7.20 20.72
C ALA A 474 16.18 -6.93 20.26
N ILE A 475 15.98 -6.35 19.07
CA ILE A 475 14.64 -6.10 18.49
C ILE A 475 13.82 -7.39 18.35
N ARG A 476 14.46 -8.51 18.00
CA ARG A 476 13.78 -9.80 17.85
C ARG A 476 13.44 -10.50 19.14
N LEU A 477 14.33 -10.46 20.13
CA LEU A 477 14.33 -11.39 21.24
C LEU A 477 14.10 -10.74 22.61
N GLN A 478 14.30 -9.42 22.75
CA GLN A 478 14.05 -8.74 24.03
C GLN A 478 12.54 -8.63 24.26
N PRO A 479 12.00 -9.29 25.32
CA PRO A 479 10.56 -9.38 25.53
C PRO A 479 9.86 -8.00 25.59
N GLU A 480 10.54 -6.99 26.15
CA GLU A 480 10.01 -5.65 26.29
C GLU A 480 9.85 -4.95 24.92
N LEU A 481 10.85 -5.10 24.01
CA LEU A 481 10.81 -4.54 22.66
C LEU A 481 9.78 -5.27 21.79
N VAL A 482 9.71 -6.59 21.90
CA VAL A 482 8.69 -7.41 21.22
C VAL A 482 7.29 -7.02 21.66
N ALA A 483 7.02 -6.92 22.98
CA ALA A 483 5.72 -6.53 23.50
C ALA A 483 5.31 -5.10 23.08
N LEU A 484 6.28 -4.16 23.02
CA LEU A 484 6.03 -2.82 22.48
C LEU A 484 5.64 -2.87 21.01
N ARG A 485 6.38 -3.62 20.18
CA ARG A 485 6.08 -3.80 18.76
C ARG A 485 4.69 -4.43 18.54
N GLU A 486 4.36 -5.48 19.29
CA GLU A 486 3.04 -6.13 19.20
C GLU A 486 1.90 -5.17 19.57
N SER A 487 2.12 -4.31 20.55
CA SER A 487 1.09 -3.36 21.03
C SER A 487 0.96 -2.11 20.17
N THR A 488 2.05 -1.65 19.53
CA THR A 488 2.10 -0.39 18.77
C THR A 488 2.11 -0.58 17.25
N GLY A 489 2.59 -1.72 16.77
CA GLY A 489 2.81 -2.01 15.34
C GLY A 489 4.13 -1.49 14.77
N PHE A 490 5.04 -0.92 15.62
CA PHE A 490 6.35 -0.41 15.18
C PHE A 490 7.45 -0.69 16.21
N ASP A 491 8.71 -0.62 15.77
CA ASP A 491 9.86 -0.79 16.64
C ASP A 491 10.16 0.50 17.41
N LEU A 492 9.99 0.44 18.74
CA LEU A 492 10.35 1.49 19.66
C LEU A 492 11.63 1.07 20.41
N VAL A 493 12.69 1.87 20.26
CA VAL A 493 14.02 1.53 20.78
C VAL A 493 14.57 2.61 21.73
N PRO A 494 15.48 2.26 22.67
CA PRO A 494 16.13 3.25 23.53
C PRO A 494 17.02 4.20 22.73
N GLY A 495 16.72 5.50 22.77
CA GLY A 495 17.49 6.55 22.10
C GLY A 495 18.73 7.03 22.86
N ASN A 496 19.02 6.47 24.02
CA ASN A 496 20.24 6.77 24.80
C ASN A 496 21.37 5.75 24.58
N LEU A 497 21.19 4.79 23.68
CA LEU A 497 22.17 3.74 23.38
C LEU A 497 22.62 3.80 21.92
N LYS A 498 23.92 3.95 21.70
CA LYS A 498 24.54 3.91 20.37
C LYS A 498 24.33 2.57 19.64
N LEU A 499 23.97 1.52 20.40
CA LEU A 499 23.62 0.21 19.86
C LEU A 499 22.56 0.28 18.75
N PHE A 500 21.59 1.19 18.88
CA PHE A 500 20.48 1.36 17.94
C PHE A 500 20.70 2.48 16.90
N GLU A 501 21.89 3.09 16.87
CA GLU A 501 22.23 4.07 15.84
C GLU A 501 22.38 3.39 14.47
N PRO A 502 21.63 3.81 13.44
CA PRO A 502 21.72 3.19 12.12
C PRO A 502 22.99 3.62 11.39
N GLN A 503 23.52 2.70 10.59
CA GLN A 503 24.68 2.92 9.72
C GLN A 503 24.25 3.05 8.24
N GLY A 504 23.29 3.92 7.96
CA GLY A 504 22.67 4.04 6.66
C GLY A 504 21.50 3.05 6.49
N VAL A 505 21.28 2.57 5.28
CA VAL A 505 20.26 1.56 4.91
C VAL A 505 20.92 0.21 4.66
N VAL A 506 20.14 -0.86 4.73
CA VAL A 506 20.61 -2.22 4.41
C VAL A 506 20.90 -2.27 2.90
N PRO A 507 22.12 -2.64 2.47
CA PRO A 507 22.43 -2.74 1.04
C PRO A 507 21.79 -3.97 0.40
N PHE A 508 21.55 -3.92 -0.91
CA PHE A 508 20.91 -4.96 -1.71
C PHE A 508 21.45 -6.39 -1.44
N GLU A 509 22.78 -6.55 -1.30
CA GLU A 509 23.42 -7.85 -1.07
C GLU A 509 23.05 -8.45 0.30
N GLN A 510 22.50 -7.66 1.23
CA GLN A 510 22.05 -8.07 2.56
C GLN A 510 20.52 -8.11 2.67
N ALA A 511 19.80 -7.76 1.62
CA ALA A 511 18.35 -7.82 1.55
C ALA A 511 17.86 -9.27 1.30
N PRO A 512 16.65 -9.64 1.76
CA PRO A 512 16.06 -10.93 1.43
C PRO A 512 15.87 -11.07 -0.08
N GLN A 513 16.52 -12.06 -0.71
CA GLN A 513 16.42 -12.29 -2.14
C GLN A 513 16.55 -13.77 -2.53
N LEU A 514 15.96 -14.17 -3.65
CA LEU A 514 15.93 -15.54 -4.13
C LEU A 514 15.80 -15.60 -5.66
N SER A 515 16.65 -16.40 -6.32
CA SER A 515 16.54 -16.74 -7.75
C SER A 515 16.19 -18.21 -7.91
N ARG A 516 15.21 -18.54 -8.76
CA ARG A 516 14.68 -19.89 -8.97
C ARG A 516 14.32 -20.12 -10.44
N THR A 517 13.87 -21.33 -10.77
CA THR A 517 13.29 -21.73 -12.06
C THR A 517 11.89 -22.33 -11.94
N ASP A 518 11.42 -22.53 -10.69
CA ASP A 518 10.07 -22.94 -10.38
C ASP A 518 9.18 -21.70 -10.10
N TYR A 519 9.15 -21.20 -8.88
CA TYR A 519 8.35 -20.03 -8.55
C TYR A 519 8.99 -19.17 -7.46
N VAL A 520 8.55 -17.91 -7.43
CA VAL A 520 8.64 -17.00 -6.28
C VAL A 520 7.27 -16.37 -6.07
N GLN A 521 6.87 -16.17 -4.80
CA GLN A 521 5.56 -15.62 -4.47
C GLN A 521 5.60 -14.72 -3.24
N ASN A 522 4.65 -13.80 -3.15
CA ASN A 522 4.31 -13.09 -1.94
C ASN A 522 2.84 -12.69 -1.94
N SER A 523 2.20 -12.77 -0.77
CA SER A 523 0.85 -12.32 -0.50
C SER A 523 0.78 -11.51 0.81
N ASN A 524 1.80 -10.68 1.06
CA ASN A 524 2.03 -9.77 2.20
C ASN A 524 2.33 -10.44 3.55
N ASP A 525 2.55 -11.73 3.61
CA ASP A 525 3.35 -12.28 4.69
C ASP A 525 4.83 -11.95 4.45
N SER A 526 5.70 -12.10 5.44
CA SER A 526 7.10 -11.74 5.29
C SER A 526 7.79 -12.53 4.17
N TYR A 527 8.99 -12.09 3.79
CA TYR A 527 9.86 -12.74 2.81
C TYR A 527 10.10 -14.25 3.06
N TRP A 528 9.80 -14.75 4.26
CA TRP A 528 10.14 -16.09 4.72
C TRP A 528 9.69 -17.21 3.79
N VAL A 529 8.41 -17.19 3.34
CA VAL A 529 7.82 -18.26 2.51
C VAL A 529 7.66 -17.86 1.04
N THR A 530 8.57 -17.06 0.53
CA THR A 530 8.63 -16.75 -0.90
C THR A 530 8.68 -18.01 -1.76
N ASN A 531 9.34 -19.06 -1.26
CA ASN A 531 9.33 -20.41 -1.83
C ASN A 531 9.40 -21.43 -0.70
N LEU A 532 8.50 -22.42 -0.68
CA LEU A 532 8.45 -23.43 0.38
C LEU A 532 9.63 -24.38 0.39
N GLU A 533 10.25 -24.64 -0.77
CA GLU A 533 11.41 -25.52 -0.90
C GLU A 533 12.71 -24.83 -0.44
N GLN A 534 12.69 -23.50 -0.37
CA GLN A 534 13.83 -22.69 0.07
C GLN A 534 13.39 -21.49 0.89
N PRO A 535 12.89 -21.69 2.12
CA PRO A 535 12.50 -20.59 3.01
C PRO A 535 13.67 -19.66 3.32
N LEU A 536 13.44 -18.38 3.32
CA LEU A 536 14.42 -17.33 3.59
C LEU A 536 14.44 -16.97 5.07
N VAL A 537 15.62 -16.97 5.71
CA VAL A 537 15.81 -16.60 7.12
C VAL A 537 17.14 -15.88 7.32
N GLY A 538 17.31 -15.20 8.46
CA GLY A 538 18.61 -14.64 8.87
C GLY A 538 18.87 -13.20 8.45
N PHE A 539 17.90 -12.48 7.93
CA PHE A 539 17.99 -11.07 7.53
C PHE A 539 17.73 -10.11 8.69
N ALA A 540 17.85 -8.81 8.48
CA ALA A 540 17.62 -7.78 9.50
C ALA A 540 16.21 -7.91 10.11
N ALA A 541 16.07 -7.57 11.40
CA ALA A 541 14.81 -7.74 12.13
C ALA A 541 13.67 -6.91 11.54
N GLN A 542 13.99 -5.77 10.95
CA GLN A 542 13.01 -4.85 10.38
C GLN A 542 12.33 -5.38 9.11
N TYR A 543 12.90 -6.37 8.38
CA TYR A 543 12.23 -6.96 7.21
C TYR A 543 10.96 -7.77 7.55
N GLY A 544 10.73 -8.03 8.83
CA GLY A 544 9.55 -8.76 9.29
C GLY A 544 9.88 -10.05 10.01
N ASP A 545 8.85 -10.63 10.60
CA ASP A 545 8.98 -11.82 11.42
C ASP A 545 8.92 -13.09 10.56
N VAL A 546 9.68 -14.09 10.94
CA VAL A 546 9.71 -15.41 10.32
C VAL A 546 9.17 -16.46 11.29
N HIS A 547 8.81 -17.64 10.78
CA HIS A 547 8.29 -18.74 11.59
C HIS A 547 6.96 -18.39 12.27
N GLN A 548 6.13 -17.58 11.62
CA GLN A 548 4.79 -17.19 12.05
C GLN A 548 3.71 -17.93 11.25
N PRO A 549 2.50 -18.11 11.80
CA PRO A 549 1.35 -18.58 11.01
C PRO A 549 1.12 -17.71 9.78
N LEU A 550 0.85 -18.36 8.64
CA LEU A 550 0.58 -17.66 7.39
C LEU A 550 -0.88 -17.21 7.31
N SER A 551 -1.11 -16.09 6.65
CA SER A 551 -2.46 -15.64 6.31
C SER A 551 -3.18 -16.67 5.42
N LEU A 552 -4.51 -16.74 5.52
CA LEU A 552 -5.31 -17.64 4.67
C LEU A 552 -5.07 -17.36 3.18
N ARG A 553 -4.81 -16.12 2.81
CA ARG A 553 -4.53 -15.70 1.44
C ARG A 553 -3.19 -16.22 0.94
N THR A 554 -2.13 -16.15 1.73
CA THR A 554 -0.83 -16.77 1.39
C THR A 554 -0.95 -18.28 1.28
N ARG A 555 -1.70 -18.93 2.19
CA ARG A 555 -1.95 -20.38 2.12
C ARG A 555 -2.72 -20.77 0.86
N MET A 556 -3.71 -19.96 0.43
CA MET A 556 -4.39 -20.16 -0.85
C MET A 556 -3.41 -20.06 -2.02
N GLY A 557 -2.55 -19.03 -2.04
CA GLY A 557 -1.56 -18.86 -3.09
C GLY A 557 -0.60 -20.04 -3.22
N LEU A 558 -0.05 -20.49 -2.11
CA LEU A 558 0.81 -21.66 -2.06
C LEU A 558 0.09 -22.95 -2.50
N LYS A 559 -1.19 -23.10 -2.15
CA LYS A 559 -2.04 -24.21 -2.56
C LYS A 559 -2.28 -24.18 -4.08
N LEU A 560 -2.66 -23.03 -4.64
CA LEU A 560 -2.86 -22.84 -6.07
C LEU A 560 -1.59 -23.14 -6.88
N ILE A 561 -0.43 -22.65 -6.42
CA ILE A 561 0.87 -22.97 -7.04
C ILE A 561 1.15 -24.48 -7.01
N LYS A 562 0.91 -25.13 -5.87
CA LYS A 562 1.14 -26.58 -5.71
C LYS A 562 0.20 -27.44 -6.55
N GLU A 563 -1.06 -27.03 -6.69
CA GLU A 563 -2.04 -27.72 -7.53
C GLU A 563 -1.71 -27.54 -9.02
N GLY A 564 -1.13 -26.39 -9.39
CA GLY A 564 -0.93 -26.02 -10.78
C GLY A 564 -2.23 -25.66 -11.48
N GLY A 565 -2.15 -25.21 -12.73
CA GLY A 565 -3.33 -24.77 -13.47
C GLY A 565 -4.16 -25.88 -14.08
N GLY A 566 -3.53 -27.00 -14.47
CA GLY A 566 -4.15 -28.07 -15.22
C GLY A 566 -3.72 -29.48 -14.80
N GLU A 567 -4.03 -30.49 -15.66
CA GLU A 567 -3.67 -31.90 -15.41
C GLU A 567 -2.14 -32.14 -15.40
N ASP A 568 -1.37 -31.26 -16.04
CA ASP A 568 0.08 -31.32 -16.10
C ASP A 568 0.77 -30.62 -14.89
N SER A 569 -0.02 -30.06 -13.99
CA SER A 569 0.43 -29.25 -12.84
C SER A 569 1.28 -28.03 -13.23
N LYS A 570 1.04 -27.47 -14.40
CA LYS A 570 1.68 -26.26 -14.92
C LYS A 570 0.61 -25.23 -15.27
N PHE A 571 1.05 -24.01 -15.57
CA PHE A 571 0.17 -22.90 -15.90
C PHE A 571 0.29 -22.49 -17.36
N ASP A 572 -0.84 -22.28 -18.02
CA ASP A 572 -0.98 -21.43 -19.17
C ASP A 572 -1.57 -20.07 -18.79
N LEU A 573 -1.79 -19.19 -19.77
CA LEU A 573 -2.32 -17.86 -19.50
C LEU A 573 -3.77 -17.88 -18.98
N ALA A 574 -4.61 -18.82 -19.44
CA ALA A 574 -5.99 -18.92 -18.99
C ALA A 574 -6.08 -19.49 -17.56
N GLU A 575 -5.20 -20.39 -17.21
CA GLU A 575 -5.09 -20.97 -15.87
C GLU A 575 -4.54 -19.95 -14.88
N LEU A 576 -3.58 -19.10 -15.28
CA LEU A 576 -3.16 -17.94 -14.47
C LEU A 576 -4.30 -16.96 -14.23
N GLU A 577 -5.09 -16.65 -15.25
CA GLU A 577 -6.28 -15.83 -15.11
C GLU A 577 -7.26 -16.45 -14.11
N ASN A 578 -7.54 -17.75 -14.22
CA ASN A 578 -8.44 -18.47 -13.32
C ASN A 578 -7.89 -18.52 -11.88
N ALA A 579 -6.59 -18.63 -11.67
CA ALA A 579 -6.00 -18.55 -10.35
C ALA A 579 -6.27 -17.19 -9.67
N LEU A 580 -6.34 -16.11 -10.45
CA LEU A 580 -6.64 -14.77 -9.95
C LEU A 580 -8.14 -14.53 -9.77
N VAL A 581 -8.97 -14.73 -10.84
CA VAL A 581 -10.38 -14.32 -10.85
C VAL A 581 -11.37 -15.47 -10.60
N GLY A 582 -10.89 -16.68 -10.36
CA GLY A 582 -11.71 -17.85 -10.00
C GLY A 582 -12.35 -17.76 -8.61
N ASN A 583 -11.91 -16.79 -7.79
CA ASN A 583 -12.51 -16.39 -6.52
C ASN A 583 -12.65 -17.51 -5.47
N ARG A 584 -11.79 -18.53 -5.51
CA ARG A 584 -11.70 -19.56 -4.46
C ARG A 584 -11.34 -18.93 -3.12
N ILE A 585 -11.84 -19.48 -2.01
CA ILE A 585 -11.54 -19.01 -0.66
C ILE A 585 -10.99 -20.13 0.21
N TYR A 586 -9.82 -19.87 0.83
CA TYR A 586 -9.12 -20.87 1.63
C TYR A 586 -9.87 -21.25 2.90
N LEU A 587 -10.56 -20.31 3.54
CA LEU A 587 -11.35 -20.58 4.75
C LEU A 587 -12.40 -21.66 4.50
N GLY A 588 -13.13 -21.57 3.39
CA GLY A 588 -14.14 -22.57 3.04
C GLY A 588 -13.52 -23.96 2.83
N GLU A 589 -12.43 -24.04 2.10
CA GLU A 589 -11.70 -25.29 1.86
C GLU A 589 -11.05 -25.87 3.13
N LEU A 590 -10.77 -25.03 4.11
CA LEU A 590 -10.15 -25.42 5.36
C LEU A 590 -11.16 -26.00 6.37
N VAL A 591 -12.38 -25.42 6.47
CA VAL A 591 -13.23 -25.69 7.63
C VAL A 591 -14.69 -26.06 7.30
N PHE A 592 -15.20 -25.83 6.07
CA PHE A 592 -16.65 -25.97 5.85
C PHE A 592 -17.14 -27.41 5.88
N ASP A 593 -16.35 -28.37 5.41
CA ASP A 593 -16.72 -29.79 5.51
C ASP A 593 -16.90 -30.23 6.97
N ASP A 594 -15.96 -29.87 7.83
CA ASP A 594 -16.01 -30.15 9.27
C ASP A 594 -17.15 -29.40 9.96
N LEU A 595 -17.35 -28.12 9.58
CA LEU A 595 -18.41 -27.28 10.14
C LEU A 595 -19.80 -27.84 9.80
N VAL A 596 -20.01 -28.25 8.54
CA VAL A 596 -21.24 -28.88 8.07
C VAL A 596 -21.47 -30.25 8.77
N ALA A 597 -20.41 -31.03 8.97
CA ALA A 597 -20.49 -32.29 9.74
C ALA A 597 -20.92 -32.05 11.19
N GLN A 598 -20.34 -31.03 11.87
CA GLN A 598 -20.76 -30.62 13.21
C GLN A 598 -22.20 -30.14 13.25
N CYS A 599 -22.65 -29.37 12.27
CA CYS A 599 -24.03 -28.95 12.07
C CYS A 599 -24.98 -30.15 12.03
N LYS A 600 -24.69 -31.12 11.14
CA LYS A 600 -25.49 -32.33 10.97
C LYS A 600 -25.58 -33.15 12.25
N ALA A 601 -24.47 -33.28 12.96
CA ALA A 601 -24.42 -33.98 14.24
C ALA A 601 -25.26 -33.29 15.33
N ARG A 602 -25.35 -31.96 15.29
CA ARG A 602 -26.17 -31.18 16.23
C ARG A 602 -27.67 -31.24 15.89
N GLY A 603 -28.02 -31.36 14.63
CA GLY A 603 -29.42 -31.32 14.13
C GLY A 603 -30.10 -29.99 14.47
N ALA A 604 -31.39 -30.04 14.78
CA ALA A 604 -32.20 -28.86 15.13
C ALA A 604 -32.00 -28.32 16.55
N THR A 605 -31.00 -28.80 17.29
CA THR A 605 -30.71 -28.26 18.63
C THR A 605 -30.07 -26.88 18.53
N PRO A 606 -30.72 -25.79 19.03
CA PRO A 606 -30.20 -24.44 18.86
C PRO A 606 -28.86 -24.21 19.59
N VAL A 607 -28.09 -23.25 19.11
CA VAL A 607 -26.93 -22.68 19.80
C VAL A 607 -27.38 -21.50 20.62
N THR A 608 -27.01 -21.45 21.91
CA THR A 608 -27.30 -20.30 22.79
C THR A 608 -26.09 -19.38 22.82
N LEU A 609 -26.31 -18.13 22.43
CA LEU A 609 -25.29 -17.09 22.42
C LEU A 609 -25.20 -16.36 23.77
N THR A 610 -24.14 -15.57 23.96
CA THR A 610 -23.84 -14.86 25.23
C THR A 610 -24.92 -13.84 25.64
N ASN A 611 -25.65 -13.28 24.68
CA ASN A 611 -26.79 -12.38 24.93
C ASN A 611 -28.12 -13.14 25.23
N GLY A 612 -28.09 -14.49 25.29
CA GLY A 612 -29.23 -15.34 25.52
C GLY A 612 -30.05 -15.70 24.28
N ALA A 613 -29.70 -15.23 23.11
CA ALA A 613 -30.35 -15.63 21.87
C ALA A 613 -30.11 -17.11 21.56
N SER A 614 -31.15 -17.80 21.06
CA SER A 614 -31.13 -19.22 20.74
C SER A 614 -31.33 -19.40 19.23
N ILE A 615 -30.31 -19.84 18.53
CA ILE A 615 -30.23 -19.85 17.06
C ILE A 615 -30.25 -21.29 16.54
N ASP A 616 -31.22 -21.57 15.67
CA ASP A 616 -31.28 -22.81 14.91
C ASP A 616 -30.38 -22.66 13.65
N LEU A 617 -29.41 -23.55 13.51
CA LEU A 617 -28.43 -23.50 12.42
C LEU A 617 -28.84 -24.34 11.20
N THR A 618 -29.99 -25.04 11.21
CA THR A 618 -30.38 -25.99 10.13
C THR A 618 -30.33 -25.34 8.75
N ALA A 619 -30.86 -24.11 8.60
CA ALA A 619 -30.84 -23.39 7.33
C ALA A 619 -29.46 -22.90 6.93
N ALA A 620 -28.68 -22.40 7.90
CA ALA A 620 -27.30 -21.93 7.64
C ALA A 620 -26.39 -23.10 7.22
N CYS A 621 -26.52 -24.25 7.87
CA CYS A 621 -25.75 -25.44 7.53
C CYS A 621 -26.09 -25.99 6.14
N ALA A 622 -27.36 -25.91 5.72
CA ALA A 622 -27.74 -26.26 4.36
C ALA A 622 -27.13 -25.33 3.30
N VAL A 623 -27.10 -24.03 3.59
CA VAL A 623 -26.44 -23.06 2.71
C VAL A 623 -24.92 -23.33 2.55
N LEU A 624 -24.25 -23.68 3.65
CA LEU A 624 -22.80 -24.01 3.59
C LEU A 624 -22.55 -25.35 2.88
N GLU A 625 -23.47 -26.34 3.02
CA GLU A 625 -23.36 -27.62 2.32
C GLU A 625 -23.48 -27.47 0.80
N ASP A 626 -24.34 -26.55 0.34
CA ASP A 626 -24.60 -26.30 -1.07
C ASP A 626 -23.60 -25.29 -1.69
N TRP A 627 -22.63 -24.79 -0.92
CA TRP A 627 -21.67 -23.79 -1.39
C TRP A 627 -20.76 -24.34 -2.51
N ASN A 628 -20.54 -23.54 -3.55
CA ASN A 628 -19.84 -23.91 -4.78
C ASN A 628 -18.32 -23.75 -4.79
N GLY A 629 -17.69 -23.38 -3.66
CA GLY A 629 -16.23 -23.27 -3.52
C GLY A 629 -15.64 -21.89 -3.84
N ALA A 630 -16.45 -20.92 -4.29
CA ALA A 630 -15.97 -19.61 -4.73
C ALA A 630 -16.89 -18.46 -4.27
N MET A 631 -16.43 -17.23 -4.41
CA MET A 631 -17.17 -15.98 -4.13
C MET A 631 -17.44 -15.23 -5.45
N ASN A 632 -18.25 -15.84 -6.29
CA ASN A 632 -18.71 -15.26 -7.57
C ASN A 632 -20.06 -14.55 -7.40
N LEU A 633 -20.51 -13.80 -8.42
CA LEU A 633 -21.76 -13.04 -8.35
C LEU A 633 -22.98 -13.91 -8.03
N ASP A 634 -23.02 -15.15 -8.52
CA ASP A 634 -24.10 -16.12 -8.32
C ASP A 634 -23.95 -16.98 -7.07
N THR A 635 -22.87 -16.81 -6.28
CA THR A 635 -22.65 -17.59 -5.06
C THR A 635 -23.72 -17.30 -4.02
N GLN A 636 -24.53 -18.32 -3.70
CA GLN A 636 -25.52 -18.26 -2.63
C GLN A 636 -24.85 -18.38 -1.26
N GLY A 637 -25.37 -17.67 -0.27
CA GLY A 637 -24.84 -17.68 1.09
C GLY A 637 -23.61 -16.79 1.29
N ALA A 638 -23.27 -15.95 0.32
CA ALA A 638 -22.08 -15.09 0.39
C ALA A 638 -22.02 -14.22 1.66
N ALA A 639 -23.16 -13.66 2.11
CA ALA A 639 -23.23 -12.91 3.36
C ALA A 639 -22.96 -13.79 4.58
N LEU A 640 -23.52 -14.99 4.64
CA LEU A 640 -23.30 -15.93 5.75
C LEU A 640 -21.83 -16.32 5.87
N ILE A 641 -21.21 -16.64 4.73
CA ILE A 641 -19.78 -16.99 4.66
C ILE A 641 -18.93 -15.82 5.15
N ARG A 642 -19.23 -14.60 4.70
CA ARG A 642 -18.48 -13.38 5.03
C ARG A 642 -18.60 -13.01 6.51
N GLU A 643 -19.81 -12.97 7.05
CA GLU A 643 -20.02 -12.69 8.47
C GLU A 643 -19.36 -13.76 9.35
N PHE A 644 -19.42 -15.04 8.96
CA PHE A 644 -18.71 -16.10 9.64
C PHE A 644 -17.18 -15.90 9.58
N ALA A 645 -16.63 -15.53 8.42
CA ALA A 645 -15.20 -15.29 8.25
C ALA A 645 -14.67 -14.17 9.18
N HIS A 646 -15.43 -13.11 9.38
CA HIS A 646 -15.08 -12.04 10.32
C HIS A 646 -15.16 -12.43 11.81
N LEU A 647 -15.87 -13.50 12.13
CA LEU A 647 -16.00 -14.04 13.49
C LEU A 647 -15.10 -15.27 13.72
N PHE A 648 -14.49 -15.78 12.66
CA PHE A 648 -13.62 -16.97 12.75
C PHE A 648 -12.27 -16.60 13.37
N ASN A 649 -11.90 -17.32 14.43
CA ASN A 649 -10.59 -17.20 15.08
C ASN A 649 -9.82 -18.53 14.95
N GLY A 650 -8.84 -18.54 14.06
CA GLY A 650 -8.03 -19.73 13.78
C GLY A 650 -7.29 -20.26 15.00
N ASP A 651 -6.80 -19.40 15.89
CA ASP A 651 -6.07 -19.80 17.10
C ASP A 651 -6.97 -20.51 18.13
N GLU A 652 -8.27 -20.16 18.15
CA GLU A 652 -9.22 -20.75 19.08
C GLU A 652 -9.98 -21.94 18.48
N TYR A 653 -10.19 -21.96 17.14
CA TYR A 653 -11.10 -22.89 16.50
C TYR A 653 -10.44 -24.05 15.76
N LEU A 654 -9.11 -24.00 15.57
CA LEU A 654 -8.35 -25.07 14.93
C LEU A 654 -7.62 -25.94 15.96
N TYR A 655 -7.57 -27.24 15.70
CA TYR A 655 -7.02 -28.23 16.61
C TYR A 655 -5.50 -28.22 16.68
N ASP A 656 -4.84 -28.14 15.52
CA ASP A 656 -3.40 -28.22 15.44
C ASP A 656 -2.75 -26.90 15.82
N ASN A 657 -1.61 -26.98 16.49
CA ASN A 657 -0.72 -25.85 16.62
C ASN A 657 -0.02 -25.57 15.27
N PHE A 658 0.43 -24.35 15.12
CA PHE A 658 1.29 -24.00 13.99
C PHE A 658 2.57 -24.86 13.99
N ASP A 659 2.87 -25.49 12.85
CA ASP A 659 4.09 -26.24 12.59
C ASP A 659 4.95 -25.48 11.58
N VAL A 660 6.07 -24.96 12.04
CA VAL A 660 7.04 -24.20 11.22
C VAL A 660 7.59 -25.01 10.03
N THR A 661 7.56 -26.35 10.11
CA THR A 661 8.02 -27.22 9.00
C THR A 661 6.92 -27.50 7.97
N ASN A 662 5.68 -27.09 8.27
CA ASN A 662 4.53 -27.25 7.39
C ASN A 662 3.62 -26.02 7.42
N PRO A 663 4.15 -24.82 7.16
CA PRO A 663 3.45 -23.56 7.39
C PRO A 663 2.25 -23.37 6.44
N ALA A 664 2.29 -23.93 5.24
CA ALA A 664 1.22 -23.84 4.27
C ALA A 664 -0.05 -24.60 4.69
N ASN A 665 0.06 -25.61 5.55
CA ASN A 665 -1.07 -26.48 5.90
C ASN A 665 -1.44 -26.41 7.39
N THR A 666 -0.71 -25.70 8.24
CA THR A 666 -0.98 -25.66 9.69
C THR A 666 -1.21 -24.22 10.18
N PRO A 667 -2.07 -24.03 11.20
CA PRO A 667 -3.02 -25.02 11.76
C PRO A 667 -4.12 -25.39 10.77
N ASN A 668 -4.74 -26.58 10.94
CA ASN A 668 -5.79 -27.00 10.00
C ASN A 668 -7.00 -27.57 10.76
N THR A 669 -7.37 -28.56 11.03
CA THR A 669 -8.49 -29.32 11.58
C THR A 669 -9.39 -28.51 12.53
N LEU A 670 -10.66 -28.36 12.20
CA LEU A 670 -11.63 -27.66 13.02
C LEU A 670 -11.88 -28.39 14.35
N LEU A 671 -11.81 -27.68 15.49
CA LEU A 671 -12.16 -28.24 16.80
C LEU A 671 -13.61 -28.70 16.85
N ALA A 672 -13.84 -29.89 17.45
CA ALA A 672 -15.18 -30.48 17.59
C ALA A 672 -15.90 -30.01 18.88
N ASP A 673 -15.47 -28.91 19.50
CA ASP A 673 -16.00 -28.39 20.76
C ASP A 673 -17.23 -27.48 20.62
N GLY A 674 -17.59 -27.16 19.37
CA GLY A 674 -18.74 -26.31 19.05
C GLY A 674 -18.44 -24.81 19.07
N SER A 675 -17.19 -24.37 19.27
CA SER A 675 -16.78 -22.95 19.22
C SER A 675 -17.11 -22.31 17.85
N ALA A 676 -16.76 -22.98 16.76
CA ALA A 676 -17.07 -22.53 15.42
C ALA A 676 -18.59 -22.47 15.11
N LEU A 677 -19.38 -23.37 15.68
CA LEU A 677 -20.85 -23.30 15.60
C LEU A 677 -21.40 -22.07 16.33
N THR A 678 -20.73 -21.62 17.40
CA THR A 678 -21.10 -20.38 18.11
C THR A 678 -20.82 -19.16 17.25
N ALA A 679 -19.69 -19.12 16.55
CA ALA A 679 -19.38 -18.07 15.58
C ALA A 679 -20.39 -18.07 14.41
N LEU A 680 -20.74 -19.24 13.88
CA LEU A 680 -21.76 -19.37 12.83
C LEU A 680 -23.12 -18.86 13.31
N ALA A 681 -23.52 -19.20 14.55
CA ALA A 681 -24.79 -18.73 15.16
C ALA A 681 -24.79 -17.20 15.32
N HIS A 682 -23.65 -16.60 15.68
CA HIS A 682 -23.51 -15.15 15.77
C HIS A 682 -23.66 -14.50 14.38
N ALA A 683 -23.03 -15.04 13.35
CA ALA A 683 -23.19 -14.59 11.96
C ALA A 683 -24.67 -14.66 11.51
N VAL A 684 -25.35 -15.75 11.81
CA VAL A 684 -26.79 -15.91 11.52
C VAL A 684 -27.62 -14.84 12.25
N LEU A 685 -27.32 -14.59 13.53
CA LEU A 685 -28.01 -13.56 14.30
C LEU A 685 -27.79 -12.16 13.71
N ASN A 686 -26.57 -11.82 13.32
CA ASN A 686 -26.25 -10.54 12.68
C ASN A 686 -27.07 -10.35 11.39
N LEU A 687 -27.10 -11.34 10.51
CA LEU A 687 -27.87 -11.26 9.26
C LEU A 687 -29.38 -11.16 9.50
N GLN A 688 -29.94 -11.98 10.40
CA GLN A 688 -31.36 -11.95 10.74
C GLN A 688 -31.76 -10.61 11.37
N SER A 689 -30.96 -10.07 12.28
CA SER A 689 -31.23 -8.78 12.95
C SER A 689 -31.22 -7.61 11.98
N ASN A 690 -30.44 -7.73 10.91
CA ASN A 690 -30.30 -6.72 9.87
C ASN A 690 -31.16 -7.01 8.61
N GLY A 691 -32.00 -8.04 8.64
CA GLY A 691 -32.94 -8.37 7.56
C GLY A 691 -32.31 -8.93 6.28
N VAL A 692 -31.07 -9.46 6.36
CA VAL A 692 -30.36 -10.07 5.23
C VAL A 692 -30.65 -11.57 5.17
N ALA A 693 -31.04 -12.07 4.00
CA ALA A 693 -31.32 -13.50 3.81
C ALA A 693 -30.04 -14.33 3.82
N LEU A 694 -30.07 -15.52 4.47
CA LEU A 694 -28.89 -16.37 4.59
C LEU A 694 -28.37 -16.88 3.23
N ASN A 695 -29.24 -17.00 2.24
CA ASN A 695 -28.94 -17.49 0.90
C ASN A 695 -28.82 -16.37 -0.16
N SER A 696 -28.73 -15.09 0.25
CA SER A 696 -28.49 -13.99 -0.70
C SER A 696 -27.21 -14.24 -1.50
N THR A 697 -27.26 -13.91 -2.79
CA THR A 697 -26.09 -14.04 -3.66
C THR A 697 -25.10 -12.88 -3.45
N LEU A 698 -23.83 -13.08 -3.82
CA LEU A 698 -22.84 -12.01 -3.74
C LEU A 698 -23.24 -10.83 -4.63
N GLY A 699 -23.72 -11.10 -5.85
CA GLY A 699 -24.12 -10.07 -6.81
C GLY A 699 -25.30 -9.21 -6.37
N GLU A 700 -26.16 -9.71 -5.43
CA GLU A 700 -27.20 -8.91 -4.80
C GLU A 700 -26.67 -7.98 -3.71
N LEU A 701 -25.49 -8.24 -3.17
CA LEU A 701 -25.00 -7.58 -1.97
C LEU A 701 -23.72 -6.77 -2.18
N GLN A 702 -22.74 -7.25 -2.98
CA GLN A 702 -21.48 -6.56 -3.14
C GLN A 702 -21.48 -5.67 -4.36
N PHE A 703 -21.10 -4.40 -4.19
CA PHE A 703 -21.18 -3.41 -5.26
C PHE A 703 -20.06 -2.38 -5.22
N VAL A 704 -19.74 -1.84 -6.40
CA VAL A 704 -18.99 -0.58 -6.56
C VAL A 704 -19.98 0.52 -6.93
N GLU A 705 -19.89 1.67 -6.27
CA GLU A 705 -20.59 2.90 -6.62
C GLU A 705 -19.56 3.99 -6.84
N LYS A 706 -19.55 4.58 -8.05
CA LYS A 706 -18.57 5.62 -8.41
C LYS A 706 -18.90 6.94 -7.73
N THR A 707 -17.87 7.71 -7.41
CA THR A 707 -17.98 9.05 -6.85
C THR A 707 -17.80 10.08 -7.95
N LEU A 708 -18.79 10.94 -8.13
CA LEU A 708 -18.77 12.07 -9.07
C LEU A 708 -18.15 13.32 -8.40
N ALA A 709 -17.93 14.36 -9.19
CA ALA A 709 -17.46 15.66 -8.72
C ALA A 709 -18.24 16.14 -7.49
N GLY A 710 -17.53 16.66 -6.49
CA GLY A 710 -18.13 17.13 -5.24
C GLY A 710 -18.52 16.03 -4.24
N GLY A 711 -18.10 14.78 -4.45
CA GLY A 711 -18.37 13.65 -3.55
C GLY A 711 -19.80 13.12 -3.64
N ILE A 712 -20.43 13.30 -4.78
CA ILE A 712 -21.80 12.84 -5.03
C ILE A 712 -21.73 11.39 -5.52
N ALA A 713 -22.53 10.51 -4.92
CA ALA A 713 -22.70 9.13 -5.41
C ALA A 713 -23.30 9.13 -6.81
N SER A 714 -22.82 8.25 -7.69
CA SER A 714 -23.37 8.12 -9.05
C SER A 714 -24.83 7.67 -9.06
N GLY A 715 -25.28 7.03 -8.00
CA GLY A 715 -26.61 6.42 -7.87
C GLY A 715 -26.73 5.08 -8.59
N GLU A 716 -25.66 4.58 -9.17
CA GLU A 716 -25.61 3.26 -9.81
C GLU A 716 -24.66 2.34 -9.07
N GLN A 717 -25.21 1.21 -8.62
CA GLN A 717 -24.45 0.16 -7.93
C GLN A 717 -24.12 -0.95 -8.93
N LEU A 718 -22.84 -1.10 -9.26
CA LEU A 718 -22.35 -2.15 -10.14
C LEU A 718 -22.08 -3.41 -9.32
N PRO A 719 -22.74 -4.55 -9.56
CA PRO A 719 -22.46 -5.81 -8.86
C PRO A 719 -20.99 -6.19 -8.98
N TRP A 720 -20.39 -6.68 -7.88
CA TRP A 720 -18.95 -6.87 -7.85
C TRP A 720 -18.56 -8.26 -7.37
N SER A 721 -17.78 -9.00 -8.16
CA SER A 721 -17.30 -10.36 -7.89
C SER A 721 -15.99 -10.34 -7.12
N GLY A 722 -15.84 -11.24 -6.16
CA GLY A 722 -14.59 -11.48 -5.43
C GLY A 722 -14.72 -11.49 -3.91
N PRO A 723 -13.85 -12.24 -3.21
CA PRO A 723 -13.84 -12.40 -1.76
C PRO A 723 -13.27 -11.20 -1.02
N MET A 724 -13.25 -11.27 0.31
CA MET A 724 -12.42 -10.46 1.20
C MET A 724 -11.13 -11.19 1.61
N SER A 725 -10.14 -10.47 2.11
CA SER A 725 -8.87 -11.05 2.57
C SER A 725 -9.06 -12.06 3.71
N VAL A 726 -10.01 -11.81 4.63
CA VAL A 726 -10.35 -12.70 5.75
C VAL A 726 -10.91 -14.04 5.31
N GLU A 727 -11.50 -14.12 4.12
CA GLU A 727 -11.99 -15.34 3.49
C GLU A 727 -10.85 -16.15 2.86
N GLY A 728 -9.69 -15.52 2.63
CA GLY A 728 -8.50 -16.18 2.10
C GLY A 728 -8.49 -16.33 0.58
N GLY A 729 -9.15 -15.44 -0.17
CA GLY A 729 -9.11 -15.43 -1.63
C GLY A 729 -8.11 -14.42 -2.21
N PHE A 730 -7.80 -14.53 -3.51
CA PHE A 730 -6.83 -13.67 -4.19
C PHE A 730 -7.43 -12.35 -4.68
N ASN A 731 -8.57 -12.39 -5.31
CA ASN A 731 -9.25 -11.24 -5.91
C ASN A 731 -10.03 -10.46 -4.83
N VAL A 732 -9.31 -9.74 -3.99
CA VAL A 732 -9.83 -9.15 -2.75
C VAL A 732 -10.54 -7.84 -2.99
N TYR A 733 -11.72 -7.68 -2.38
CA TYR A 733 -12.48 -6.42 -2.35
C TYR A 733 -13.08 -6.16 -0.98
N ARG A 734 -13.07 -4.89 -0.56
CA ARG A 734 -13.67 -4.46 0.70
C ARG A 734 -14.01 -2.97 0.67
N PHE A 735 -14.76 -2.52 1.67
CA PHE A 735 -14.84 -1.12 2.03
C PHE A 735 -13.79 -0.80 3.08
N ASP A 736 -12.95 0.18 2.81
CA ASP A 736 -11.90 0.60 3.72
C ASP A 736 -12.02 2.09 4.02
N ARG A 737 -12.40 2.41 5.27
CA ARG A 737 -12.48 3.80 5.74
C ARG A 737 -11.12 4.43 5.91
N SER A 738 -10.08 3.64 6.19
CA SER A 738 -8.71 4.14 6.34
C SER A 738 -8.05 4.48 5.02
N SER A 739 -8.54 3.89 3.90
CA SER A 739 -8.08 4.22 2.55
C SER A 739 -8.40 5.66 2.13
N SER A 740 -9.26 6.33 2.88
CA SER A 740 -9.59 7.73 2.72
C SER A 740 -8.38 8.69 2.66
N ARG A 741 -7.25 8.28 3.21
CA ARG A 741 -5.98 9.04 3.12
C ARG A 741 -5.46 9.20 1.71
N SER A 742 -5.76 8.24 0.84
CA SER A 742 -5.39 8.29 -0.56
C SER A 742 -6.39 9.04 -1.41
N PHE A 743 -7.60 9.29 -0.89
CA PHE A 743 -8.58 10.12 -1.59
C PHE A 743 -8.11 11.57 -1.64
N SER A 744 -8.46 12.22 -2.72
CA SER A 744 -8.22 13.64 -2.88
C SER A 744 -9.40 14.47 -2.34
N THR A 745 -9.16 15.73 -2.09
CA THR A 745 -10.24 16.67 -1.73
C THR A 745 -11.24 16.84 -2.86
N VAL A 746 -10.82 16.59 -4.11
CA VAL A 746 -11.65 16.75 -5.31
C VAL A 746 -12.53 15.53 -5.59
N ILE A 747 -12.11 14.34 -5.12
CA ILE A 747 -12.88 13.10 -5.24
C ILE A 747 -12.97 12.47 -3.84
N PRO A 748 -13.78 13.01 -2.93
CA PRO A 748 -13.99 12.42 -1.62
C PRO A 748 -14.75 11.11 -1.76
N TYR A 749 -14.48 10.15 -0.87
CA TYR A 749 -15.20 8.88 -0.88
C TYR A 749 -16.63 9.04 -0.30
N ILE A 750 -17.51 8.11 -0.69
CA ILE A 750 -18.87 8.03 -0.16
C ILE A 750 -18.81 7.30 1.19
N ASP A 751 -19.26 7.95 2.27
CA ASP A 751 -19.36 7.30 3.59
C ASP A 751 -20.63 6.46 3.68
N HIS A 752 -20.47 5.14 3.63
CA HIS A 752 -21.55 4.20 3.83
C HIS A 752 -21.70 3.85 5.32
N GLN A 753 -22.92 3.99 5.84
CA GLN A 753 -23.22 3.66 7.23
C GLN A 753 -23.26 2.13 7.43
N THR A 754 -22.34 1.60 8.23
CA THR A 754 -22.27 0.19 8.58
C THR A 754 -23.38 -0.18 9.56
N LEU A 755 -23.98 -1.35 9.37
CA LEU A 755 -24.93 -1.95 10.29
C LEU A 755 -24.21 -2.45 11.55
N ASP A 756 -24.96 -2.58 12.65
CA ASP A 756 -24.41 -2.96 13.94
C ASP A 756 -24.45 -4.47 14.17
N ASP A 757 -23.44 -4.96 14.87
CA ASP A 757 -23.38 -6.31 15.41
C ASP A 757 -24.45 -6.50 16.51
N ALA A 758 -25.26 -7.54 16.37
CA ALA A 758 -26.44 -7.80 17.21
C ALA A 758 -26.12 -8.12 18.68
N ILE A 759 -24.88 -8.46 19.00
CA ILE A 759 -24.43 -8.75 20.36
C ILE A 759 -23.71 -7.56 20.98
N THR A 760 -22.80 -6.96 20.24
CA THR A 760 -21.90 -5.93 20.76
C THR A 760 -22.42 -4.51 20.56
N GLY A 761 -23.36 -4.30 19.62
CA GLY A 761 -23.84 -2.98 19.22
C GLY A 761 -22.78 -2.11 18.57
N LYS A 762 -21.67 -2.69 18.10
CA LYS A 762 -20.61 -2.00 17.35
C LYS A 762 -20.81 -2.21 15.85
N PRO A 763 -20.29 -1.33 14.99
CA PRO A 763 -20.32 -1.55 13.57
C PRO A 763 -19.73 -2.92 13.17
N LEU A 764 -20.40 -3.61 12.25
CA LEU A 764 -19.95 -4.90 11.73
C LEU A 764 -18.56 -4.77 11.06
N ALA A 765 -17.65 -5.66 11.40
CA ALA A 765 -16.28 -5.67 10.84
C ALA A 765 -16.27 -5.91 9.33
N SER A 766 -17.29 -6.55 8.78
CA SER A 766 -17.52 -6.76 7.35
C SER A 766 -17.86 -5.50 6.57
N ASN A 767 -18.18 -4.40 7.26
CA ASN A 767 -18.75 -3.19 6.69
C ASN A 767 -20.08 -3.40 5.93
N LEU A 768 -20.86 -4.40 6.30
CA LEU A 768 -22.22 -4.59 5.79
C LEU A 768 -23.07 -3.34 6.09
N THR A 769 -23.75 -2.83 5.07
CA THR A 769 -24.66 -1.67 5.13
C THR A 769 -26.07 -2.11 4.78
N ALA A 770 -27.04 -1.19 4.91
CA ALA A 770 -28.40 -1.46 4.47
C ALA A 770 -28.54 -1.75 2.96
N SER A 771 -27.55 -1.31 2.15
CA SER A 771 -27.51 -1.56 0.70
C SER A 771 -26.62 -2.78 0.32
N GLY A 772 -25.96 -3.42 1.29
CA GLY A 772 -25.00 -4.50 1.06
C GLY A 772 -23.56 -4.12 1.41
N TYR A 773 -22.57 -4.73 0.72
CA TYR A 773 -21.14 -4.52 0.92
C TYR A 773 -20.58 -3.54 -0.12
N PRO A 774 -20.36 -2.26 0.21
CA PRO A 774 -19.70 -1.33 -0.70
C PRO A 774 -18.24 -1.70 -0.87
N VAL A 775 -17.66 -1.34 -2.03
CA VAL A 775 -16.25 -1.59 -2.38
C VAL A 775 -15.60 -0.28 -2.79
N ASN A 776 -14.47 0.05 -2.14
CA ASN A 776 -13.60 1.17 -2.51
C ASN A 776 -12.11 0.83 -2.45
N TYR A 777 -11.79 -0.43 -2.14
CA TYR A 777 -10.44 -0.94 -1.95
C TYR A 777 -10.33 -2.40 -2.40
N GLY A 778 -9.19 -2.78 -2.97
CA GLY A 778 -8.88 -4.16 -3.31
C GLY A 778 -8.09 -4.29 -4.60
N SER A 779 -8.33 -5.40 -5.31
CA SER A 779 -7.70 -5.65 -6.60
C SER A 779 -7.89 -4.45 -7.52
N SER A 780 -6.79 -3.86 -7.99
CA SER A 780 -6.78 -2.57 -8.70
C SER A 780 -6.18 -2.68 -10.10
N TRP A 781 -4.87 -2.85 -10.25
CA TRP A 781 -4.23 -3.22 -11.51
C TRP A 781 -3.98 -4.73 -11.52
N MET A 782 -4.97 -5.49 -11.99
CA MET A 782 -4.84 -6.94 -12.15
C MET A 782 -4.23 -7.26 -13.52
N PHE A 783 -3.18 -8.05 -13.56
CA PHE A 783 -2.79 -8.65 -14.83
C PHE A 783 -2.08 -10.00 -14.65
N VAL A 784 -2.18 -10.83 -15.71
CA VAL A 784 -1.44 -12.07 -15.87
C VAL A 784 -0.75 -12.05 -17.23
N MET A 785 0.44 -12.61 -17.30
CA MET A 785 1.16 -12.70 -18.54
C MET A 785 2.03 -13.93 -18.61
N ASN A 786 2.37 -14.36 -19.83
CA ASN A 786 3.49 -15.27 -20.07
C ASN A 786 4.26 -14.85 -21.32
N PHE A 787 5.53 -15.22 -21.36
CA PHE A 787 6.35 -15.09 -22.55
C PHE A 787 6.07 -16.23 -23.53
N THR A 788 6.09 -15.93 -24.82
CA THR A 788 5.96 -16.89 -25.91
C THR A 788 7.11 -16.71 -26.91
N ASP A 789 7.20 -17.57 -27.92
CA ASP A 789 8.18 -17.41 -29.00
C ASP A 789 7.93 -16.14 -29.83
N ASP A 790 6.68 -15.66 -29.84
CA ASP A 790 6.26 -14.46 -30.55
C ASP A 790 6.26 -13.19 -29.66
N GLY A 791 6.85 -13.26 -28.46
CA GLY A 791 6.89 -12.18 -27.46
C GLY A 791 5.89 -12.36 -26.31
N PRO A 792 5.74 -11.34 -25.44
CA PRO A 792 4.84 -11.39 -24.29
C PRO A 792 3.37 -11.39 -24.73
N VAL A 793 2.54 -12.15 -24.01
CA VAL A 793 1.08 -12.13 -24.12
C VAL A 793 0.50 -11.91 -22.73
N ALA A 794 -0.41 -10.96 -22.61
CA ALA A 794 -0.95 -10.56 -21.31
C ALA A 794 -2.46 -10.28 -21.37
N LYS A 795 -3.11 -10.48 -20.22
CA LYS A 795 -4.46 -10.01 -19.94
C LYS A 795 -4.45 -9.18 -18.66
N GLY A 796 -5.27 -8.12 -18.60
CA GLY A 796 -5.31 -7.27 -17.41
C GLY A 796 -6.54 -6.38 -17.35
N LEU A 797 -6.70 -5.72 -16.20
CA LEU A 797 -7.83 -4.84 -15.93
C LEU A 797 -7.45 -3.78 -14.91
N LEU A 798 -7.81 -2.52 -15.19
CA LEU A 798 -7.94 -1.50 -14.16
C LEU A 798 -9.38 -1.52 -13.63
N THR A 799 -9.57 -1.97 -12.40
CA THR A 799 -10.93 -2.17 -11.85
C THR A 799 -11.76 -0.90 -11.79
N MET A 800 -11.11 0.25 -11.59
CA MET A 800 -11.77 1.56 -11.52
C MET A 800 -11.68 2.38 -12.81
N SER A 801 -11.32 1.74 -13.93
CA SER A 801 -11.17 2.35 -15.25
C SER A 801 -10.00 3.34 -15.35
N GLN A 802 -9.76 3.87 -16.55
CA GLN A 802 -8.56 4.64 -16.85
C GLN A 802 -8.62 6.05 -16.26
N SER A 803 -9.76 6.75 -16.37
CA SER A 803 -9.88 8.16 -16.04
C SER A 803 -10.53 8.42 -14.67
N SER A 804 -10.10 9.49 -13.98
CA SER A 804 -10.78 10.05 -12.81
C SER A 804 -11.69 11.22 -13.14
N ASP A 805 -11.76 11.63 -14.39
CA ASP A 805 -12.69 12.64 -14.90
C ASP A 805 -14.08 12.05 -15.03
N SER A 806 -15.03 12.50 -14.20
CA SER A 806 -16.42 11.98 -14.21
C SER A 806 -17.19 12.29 -15.50
N SER A 807 -16.67 13.13 -16.37
CA SER A 807 -17.24 13.41 -17.70
C SER A 807 -16.63 12.54 -18.82
N SER A 808 -15.57 11.77 -18.52
CA SER A 808 -14.90 10.92 -19.51
C SER A 808 -15.68 9.63 -19.76
N GLU A 809 -15.69 9.15 -21.02
CA GLU A 809 -16.20 7.83 -21.38
C GLU A 809 -15.39 6.67 -20.75
N HIS A 810 -14.17 6.95 -20.31
CA HIS A 810 -13.28 6.01 -19.65
C HIS A 810 -13.28 6.16 -18.11
N PHE A 811 -14.31 6.76 -17.56
CA PHE A 811 -14.50 6.90 -16.11
C PHE A 811 -14.92 5.57 -15.46
N ASP A 812 -15.76 4.77 -16.13
CA ASP A 812 -16.32 3.55 -15.57
C ASP A 812 -16.42 2.35 -16.54
N ASP A 813 -15.90 2.47 -17.74
CA ASP A 813 -16.03 1.46 -18.79
C ASP A 813 -15.41 0.10 -18.43
N GLN A 814 -14.23 0.06 -17.81
CA GLN A 814 -13.62 -1.19 -17.32
C GLN A 814 -14.33 -1.70 -16.06
N SER A 815 -14.83 -0.81 -15.20
CA SER A 815 -15.64 -1.19 -14.04
C SER A 815 -16.92 -1.91 -14.51
N ARG A 816 -17.59 -1.37 -15.53
CA ARG A 816 -18.78 -2.01 -16.14
C ARG A 816 -18.44 -3.32 -16.85
N PHE A 817 -17.29 -3.36 -17.54
CA PHE A 817 -16.82 -4.59 -18.17
C PHE A 817 -16.66 -5.70 -17.13
N TYR A 818 -15.98 -5.46 -16.01
CA TYR A 818 -15.76 -6.44 -14.97
C TYR A 818 -17.05 -6.82 -14.23
N SER A 819 -17.91 -5.85 -13.94
CA SER A 819 -19.21 -6.11 -13.33
C SER A 819 -20.09 -7.05 -14.16
N ASN A 820 -20.09 -6.88 -15.49
CA ASN A 820 -20.87 -7.72 -16.41
C ASN A 820 -20.23 -9.08 -16.67
N THR A 821 -18.90 -9.13 -16.71
CA THR A 821 -18.14 -10.35 -17.05
C THR A 821 -16.82 -10.31 -16.26
N PRO A 822 -16.74 -10.94 -15.07
CA PRO A 822 -15.56 -10.86 -14.23
C PRO A 822 -14.38 -11.68 -14.78
N VAL A 823 -13.79 -11.18 -15.87
CA VAL A 823 -12.59 -11.69 -16.55
C VAL A 823 -11.62 -10.55 -16.87
N LEU A 824 -10.39 -10.90 -17.21
CA LEU A 824 -9.40 -9.93 -17.67
C LEU A 824 -9.51 -9.72 -19.18
N ARG A 825 -9.26 -8.48 -19.63
CA ARG A 825 -9.21 -8.14 -21.04
C ARG A 825 -7.80 -8.34 -21.62
N PRO A 826 -7.64 -8.60 -22.95
CA PRO A 826 -6.33 -8.59 -23.58
C PRO A 826 -5.59 -7.25 -23.38
N ILE A 827 -4.29 -7.31 -23.10
CA ILE A 827 -3.40 -6.14 -23.09
C ILE A 827 -2.75 -6.04 -24.47
N LEU A 828 -2.93 -4.89 -25.12
CA LEU A 828 -2.39 -4.62 -26.46
C LEU A 828 -0.92 -4.19 -26.34
N PHE A 829 -0.01 -4.96 -26.88
CA PHE A 829 1.44 -4.69 -26.83
C PHE A 829 2.06 -4.57 -28.21
N LYS A 830 1.60 -5.34 -29.19
CA LYS A 830 2.11 -5.34 -30.55
C LYS A 830 1.46 -4.24 -31.38
N ASP A 831 2.23 -3.55 -32.21
CA ASP A 831 1.73 -2.50 -33.10
C ASP A 831 0.52 -2.90 -33.96
N ALA A 832 0.48 -4.12 -34.45
CA ALA A 832 -0.65 -4.63 -35.23
C ALA A 832 -1.95 -4.63 -34.43
N ASP A 833 -1.90 -5.05 -33.16
CA ASP A 833 -3.05 -5.11 -32.27
C ASP A 833 -3.47 -3.69 -31.83
N ILE A 834 -2.51 -2.81 -31.56
CA ILE A 834 -2.75 -1.39 -31.23
C ILE A 834 -3.49 -0.70 -32.37
N ASN A 835 -3.00 -0.86 -33.60
CA ASN A 835 -3.61 -0.25 -34.81
C ASN A 835 -5.02 -0.78 -35.10
N LEU A 836 -5.31 -2.06 -34.79
CA LEU A 836 -6.65 -2.63 -34.95
C LEU A 836 -7.65 -2.10 -33.94
N ASN A 837 -7.19 -1.62 -32.79
CA ASN A 837 -8.02 -1.14 -31.70
C ASN A 837 -7.89 0.38 -31.49
N LEU A 838 -7.31 1.09 -32.43
CA LEU A 838 -7.07 2.53 -32.37
C LEU A 838 -8.39 3.31 -32.33
N ILE A 839 -8.54 4.19 -31.34
CA ILE A 839 -9.67 5.13 -31.21
C ILE A 839 -9.24 6.52 -31.65
N ASN A 840 -8.06 6.96 -31.21
CA ASN A 840 -7.54 8.30 -31.50
C ASN A 840 -6.02 8.27 -31.59
N GLU A 841 -5.45 9.19 -32.38
CA GLU A 841 -4.01 9.38 -32.53
C GLU A 841 -3.69 10.88 -32.57
N MET A 842 -2.58 11.26 -31.95
CA MET A 842 -2.11 12.63 -31.89
C MET A 842 -0.58 12.69 -32.00
N ASP A 843 -0.10 13.51 -32.92
CA ASP A 843 1.29 13.97 -32.89
C ASP A 843 1.38 15.22 -32.01
N LEU A 844 2.06 15.10 -30.89
CA LEU A 844 2.24 16.16 -29.91
C LEU A 844 3.64 16.76 -30.04
N SER A 845 3.72 18.08 -30.23
CA SER A 845 5.01 18.78 -30.37
C SER A 845 5.02 20.09 -29.60
N MET A 846 6.20 20.46 -29.07
CA MET A 846 6.46 21.73 -28.42
C MET A 846 7.93 22.11 -28.54
N SER A 847 8.24 23.40 -28.83
CA SER A 847 9.61 23.91 -28.74
C SER A 847 10.00 24.11 -27.28
N LYS A 848 11.22 23.69 -26.89
CA LYS A 848 11.80 24.01 -25.57
C LYS A 848 12.10 25.52 -25.54
N GLU A 849 11.68 26.23 -24.48
CA GLU A 849 11.97 27.65 -24.26
C GLU A 849 13.42 27.92 -23.85
#